data_e5b904a963a147cd700f887054afa9cf
#
_entry.id   e5b904a963a147cd700f887054afa9cf
#
_cell.length_a   1.000
_cell.length_b   1.000
_cell.length_c   1.000
_cell.angle_alpha   90.00
_cell.angle_beta   90.00
_cell.angle_gamma   90.00
#
_symmetry.space_group_name_H-M   'P 1'
#
loop_
_entity.id
_entity.type
_entity.pdbx_description
1 polymer ?
#
loop_
_entity_poly.entity_id
_entity_poly.type
_entity_poly.pdbx_seq_one_letter_code
_entity_poly.pdbx_strand_id
1 'polypeptide(L)'
;MGTRRVNFTMAPAANITLDGENLTNTADLGSFSTPGHDVQFTTTNAANTTITFNFDADVANAKFSLFDLDNNQRVTITAFNSALIPQLVTIAKANAGSGIFILGSPGFFPIATAPGANYANADNNGTINVTIPGPVKTVTITLNNAVGDIWLGDIDACVTGSFPNNYRNVSRPFTGMPSYILTVMNSTFYILDPATGKTKALYTDPSGNFLNGMAYDPVNRILYYTYTQTGTGTRGVYKYDINTQIKSTWIADVNTAPLNIPTYTQGVESGAASFYNGYYYIGIEGTKTTAPANQTGRENTVWKVELDASQNPIKANQVYATRVDSFFASDGKDKFIHDWSDIGVTNNAMLYDFDGASSNPNFYHFNLMTGQRANYGAPLPTFNVPRQIAIDWQENVYNMGNIGLSPSDGFIVPYNYNGTVNGALNQTVTLNGANLNGNYGDCSEAFRPLCDFGDAPASYDPDPWSPAVHEMDTALHIGATWDREWNKQTSALATADGTDEDGVATVPLLPPGTSSYVARVSVYNNTGSAATLIAWLDYNGNGVFDTGEACQAVGAIASMPSLQNKFLNWPGITTPLLNGSSTFLRIRLVRGASGMTNANSTGYYDNGETEDYRVLVDNFPLKIDLLSMDARAVNNSSVYVNWTTSGEENFNSFDLQRSSDNLQWITVSNTLAKGNGQSGINGYSYSDDRPLQGKSYYRLKLLNGDGKFEYSGVRSVTIKAIDNILLLPNPAKDKVTVSISSSANTTVKISLLDMSGKKVFYQNSPVKKGVNSIYLPIPERIGDGIYIIHLNVNDEITTQKLVVRKS
;
A
#
# COMPACT_ATOMS: atom_id res chain seq x y z
N MET A 1 -10.67 -14.77 -0.83
CA MET A 1 -10.60 -14.47 0.62
C MET A 1 -9.26 -14.95 1.13
N GLY A 2 -8.46 -14.07 1.78
CA GLY A 2 -7.22 -14.52 2.40
C GLY A 2 -7.51 -15.49 3.53
N THR A 3 -6.72 -16.56 3.65
CA THR A 3 -6.82 -17.49 4.77
C THR A 3 -6.39 -16.77 6.05
N ARG A 4 -7.35 -16.33 6.86
CA ARG A 4 -7.09 -15.85 8.22
C ARG A 4 -7.15 -17.03 9.17
N ARG A 5 -6.22 -17.03 10.12
CA ARG A 5 -6.29 -18.01 11.20
C ARG A 5 -7.39 -17.61 12.16
N VAL A 6 -8.23 -18.57 12.49
CA VAL A 6 -9.18 -18.48 13.57
C VAL A 6 -8.69 -19.42 14.67
N ASN A 7 -8.36 -18.87 15.82
CA ASN A 7 -7.95 -19.66 16.97
C ASN A 7 -9.15 -19.85 17.89
N PHE A 8 -9.49 -21.10 18.19
CA PHE A 8 -10.55 -21.45 19.11
C PHE A 8 -10.00 -21.68 20.50
N THR A 9 -10.70 -21.14 21.50
CA THR A 9 -10.50 -21.47 22.91
C THR A 9 -11.83 -21.83 23.55
N MET A 10 -11.83 -22.82 24.42
CA MET A 10 -13.01 -23.33 25.10
C MET A 10 -12.80 -23.28 26.62
N ALA A 11 -13.78 -22.79 27.37
CA ALA A 11 -13.66 -22.63 28.80
C ALA A 11 -15.02 -22.93 29.52
N PRO A 12 -15.04 -23.80 30.54
CA PRO A 12 -13.96 -24.73 30.88
C PRO A 12 -13.86 -25.88 29.86
N ALA A 13 -12.65 -26.19 29.45
CA ALA A 13 -12.41 -27.22 28.40
C ALA A 13 -12.93 -28.62 28.77
N ALA A 14 -13.05 -28.91 30.07
CA ALA A 14 -13.60 -30.18 30.55
C ALA A 14 -15.09 -30.41 30.24
N ASN A 15 -15.82 -29.34 29.89
CA ASN A 15 -17.24 -29.38 29.61
C ASN A 15 -17.56 -29.47 28.12
N ILE A 16 -16.57 -29.44 27.25
CA ILE A 16 -16.76 -29.46 25.80
C ILE A 16 -15.89 -30.58 25.22
N THR A 17 -16.49 -31.41 24.40
CA THR A 17 -15.81 -32.42 23.60
C THR A 17 -16.02 -32.05 22.13
N LEU A 18 -14.94 -32.02 21.35
CA LEU A 18 -15.03 -32.00 19.90
C LEU A 18 -15.32 -33.42 19.42
N ASP A 19 -16.35 -33.58 18.62
CA ASP A 19 -16.62 -34.87 18.01
C ASP A 19 -15.53 -35.21 16.98
N GLY A 20 -15.13 -36.49 16.90
CA GLY A 20 -14.07 -36.96 15.99
C GLY A 20 -14.44 -36.94 14.49
N GLU A 21 -15.68 -36.64 14.15
CA GLU A 21 -16.19 -36.53 12.78
C GLU A 21 -16.10 -35.09 12.21
N ASN A 22 -15.60 -34.20 12.99
CA ASN A 22 -15.37 -32.81 12.55
C ASN A 22 -14.45 -32.76 11.32
N LEU A 23 -14.98 -32.22 10.22
CA LEU A 23 -14.32 -31.94 8.94
C LEU A 23 -14.65 -32.85 7.75
N THR A 24 -15.38 -33.96 7.89
CA THR A 24 -15.56 -34.89 6.74
C THR A 24 -16.96 -35.50 6.59
N ASN A 25 -17.88 -35.29 7.52
CA ASN A 25 -19.15 -36.05 7.48
C ASN A 25 -20.38 -35.19 7.18
N THR A 26 -21.26 -35.77 6.41
CA THR A 26 -22.41 -35.12 5.79
C THR A 26 -23.75 -35.46 6.42
N ALA A 27 -23.78 -36.30 7.44
CA ALA A 27 -25.04 -36.92 7.88
C ALA A 27 -25.88 -36.07 8.83
N ASP A 28 -25.22 -35.12 9.56
CA ASP A 28 -25.84 -34.42 10.68
C ASP A 28 -25.95 -32.89 10.45
N LEU A 29 -25.77 -32.45 9.22
CA LEU A 29 -25.79 -31.06 8.87
C LEU A 29 -27.23 -30.58 8.71
N GLY A 30 -27.61 -29.54 9.41
CA GLY A 30 -28.86 -28.82 9.16
C GLY A 30 -28.97 -28.45 7.68
N SER A 31 -30.17 -28.24 7.17
CA SER A 31 -30.51 -28.07 5.75
C SER A 31 -29.80 -26.92 5.01
N PHE A 32 -28.82 -26.27 5.63
CA PHE A 32 -28.13 -25.08 5.11
C PHE A 32 -26.64 -25.28 4.86
N SER A 33 -26.07 -26.42 5.20
CA SER A 33 -24.66 -26.62 5.02
C SER A 33 -24.34 -27.41 3.76
N THR A 34 -23.32 -26.94 3.04
CA THR A 34 -22.62 -27.79 2.09
C THR A 34 -21.79 -28.82 2.84
N PRO A 35 -21.72 -30.07 2.39
CA PRO A 35 -21.04 -31.13 3.12
C PRO A 35 -19.58 -30.81 3.45
N GLY A 36 -19.21 -30.85 4.73
CA GLY A 36 -17.84 -31.14 5.06
C GLY A 36 -17.04 -30.15 5.92
N HIS A 37 -17.64 -29.13 6.51
CA HIS A 37 -16.86 -28.09 7.20
C HIS A 37 -17.40 -27.59 8.56
N ASP A 38 -18.41 -28.25 9.14
CA ASP A 38 -18.98 -27.86 10.41
C ASP A 38 -18.22 -28.45 11.59
N VAL A 39 -18.20 -27.71 12.71
CA VAL A 39 -17.57 -28.16 13.95
C VAL A 39 -18.63 -28.47 14.98
N GLN A 40 -18.72 -29.72 15.43
CA GLN A 40 -19.62 -30.16 16.49
C GLN A 40 -18.98 -29.97 17.87
N PHE A 41 -19.75 -29.40 18.79
CA PHE A 41 -19.40 -29.26 20.19
C PHE A 41 -20.42 -30.04 21.03
N THR A 42 -19.99 -31.08 21.70
CA THR A 42 -20.81 -31.77 22.68
C THR A 42 -20.56 -31.18 24.06
N THR A 43 -21.59 -30.63 24.68
CA THR A 43 -21.51 -30.07 26.02
C THR A 43 -22.06 -31.09 27.04
N THR A 44 -21.29 -31.35 28.10
CA THR A 44 -21.60 -32.38 29.10
C THR A 44 -22.14 -31.85 30.43
N ASN A 45 -22.20 -30.52 30.59
CA ASN A 45 -22.57 -29.91 31.85
C ASN A 45 -23.50 -28.70 31.64
N ALA A 46 -24.52 -28.55 32.45
CA ALA A 46 -25.45 -27.40 32.47
C ALA A 46 -24.79 -26.08 32.93
N ALA A 47 -23.54 -26.08 33.36
CA ALA A 47 -22.81 -24.86 33.69
C ALA A 47 -22.47 -24.05 32.45
N ASN A 48 -22.28 -22.73 32.62
CA ASN A 48 -21.90 -21.84 31.51
C ASN A 48 -20.59 -22.28 30.85
N THR A 49 -20.65 -22.47 29.57
CA THR A 49 -19.51 -22.86 28.76
C THR A 49 -19.32 -21.82 27.68
N THR A 50 -18.08 -21.44 27.39
CA THR A 50 -17.76 -20.44 26.39
C THR A 50 -16.89 -21.02 25.31
N ILE A 51 -17.24 -20.69 24.07
CA ILE A 51 -16.42 -20.94 22.88
C ILE A 51 -15.99 -19.56 22.39
N THR A 52 -14.70 -19.31 22.34
CA THR A 52 -14.17 -18.05 21.84
C THR A 52 -13.33 -18.32 20.62
N PHE A 53 -13.63 -17.63 19.55
CA PHE A 53 -12.77 -17.63 18.38
C PHE A 53 -12.19 -16.24 18.14
N ASN A 54 -10.88 -16.25 17.90
CA ASN A 54 -10.09 -15.06 17.67
C ASN A 54 -9.55 -15.08 16.25
N PHE A 55 -9.87 -14.04 15.51
CA PHE A 55 -9.24 -13.79 14.22
C PHE A 55 -7.82 -13.27 14.45
N ASP A 56 -6.89 -13.53 13.53
CA ASP A 56 -5.53 -13.02 13.59
C ASP A 56 -5.46 -11.49 13.41
N ALA A 57 -6.48 -10.88 12.81
CA ALA A 57 -6.70 -9.43 12.72
C ALA A 57 -8.20 -9.12 12.77
N ASP A 58 -8.56 -7.83 12.84
CA ASP A 58 -9.95 -7.39 12.73
C ASP A 58 -10.54 -7.81 11.37
N VAL A 59 -11.76 -8.33 11.40
CA VAL A 59 -12.54 -8.70 10.20
C VAL A 59 -13.86 -7.94 10.17
N ALA A 60 -14.46 -7.79 9.00
CA ALA A 60 -15.81 -7.23 8.85
C ALA A 60 -16.80 -8.27 8.34
N ASN A 61 -18.09 -8.01 8.57
CA ASN A 61 -19.19 -8.84 8.09
C ASN A 61 -19.01 -10.33 8.46
N ALA A 62 -18.51 -10.59 9.69
CA ALA A 62 -18.42 -11.95 10.16
C ALA A 62 -19.81 -12.57 10.24
N LYS A 63 -19.98 -13.73 9.61
CA LYS A 63 -21.23 -14.49 9.59
C LYS A 63 -20.96 -15.95 9.90
N PHE A 64 -21.83 -16.54 10.64
CA PHE A 64 -21.82 -17.98 10.92
C PHE A 64 -23.21 -18.44 11.38
N SER A 65 -23.43 -19.74 11.40
CA SER A 65 -24.66 -20.33 11.90
C SER A 65 -24.37 -21.24 13.10
N LEU A 66 -25.28 -21.29 14.03
CA LEU A 66 -25.32 -22.30 15.08
C LEU A 66 -26.54 -23.16 14.84
N PHE A 67 -26.35 -24.48 14.79
CA PHE A 67 -27.37 -25.48 14.53
C PHE A 67 -27.65 -26.25 15.80
N ASP A 68 -28.82 -26.88 15.82
CA ASP A 68 -29.28 -27.80 16.87
C ASP A 68 -29.39 -27.18 18.28
N LEU A 69 -29.85 -25.92 18.32
CA LEU A 69 -30.25 -25.29 19.59
C LEU A 69 -31.57 -25.87 20.05
N ASP A 70 -31.55 -26.65 21.15
CA ASP A 70 -32.74 -27.30 21.71
C ASP A 70 -32.74 -27.38 23.25
N ASN A 71 -33.69 -28.11 23.85
CA ASN A 71 -33.73 -28.48 25.27
C ASN A 71 -33.45 -27.33 26.25
N ASN A 72 -34.02 -26.15 26.06
CA ASN A 72 -33.79 -24.94 26.86
C ASN A 72 -32.36 -24.40 26.80
N GLN A 73 -31.58 -24.74 25.80
CA GLN A 73 -30.27 -24.14 25.57
C GLN A 73 -30.44 -22.64 25.34
N ARG A 74 -29.52 -21.91 25.94
CA ARG A 74 -29.45 -20.45 25.81
C ARG A 74 -28.06 -20.06 25.32
N VAL A 75 -28.02 -19.28 24.29
CA VAL A 75 -26.78 -18.78 23.66
C VAL A 75 -26.73 -17.27 23.79
N THR A 76 -25.63 -16.75 24.31
CA THR A 76 -25.30 -15.32 24.28
C THR A 76 -24.08 -15.12 23.42
N ILE A 77 -24.13 -14.17 22.49
CA ILE A 77 -23.01 -13.90 21.58
C ILE A 77 -22.49 -12.49 21.83
N THR A 78 -21.18 -12.38 22.00
CA THR A 78 -20.49 -11.10 22.18
C THR A 78 -19.35 -11.00 21.20
N ALA A 79 -19.08 -9.80 20.72
CA ALA A 79 -17.99 -9.55 19.79
C ALA A 79 -17.25 -8.27 20.16
N PHE A 80 -15.92 -8.28 19.97
CA PHE A 80 -15.05 -7.15 20.24
C PHE A 80 -14.05 -6.96 19.10
N ASN A 81 -13.66 -5.72 18.84
CA ASN A 81 -12.55 -5.43 17.95
C ASN A 81 -11.19 -5.52 18.68
N SER A 82 -10.09 -5.26 17.96
CA SER A 82 -8.73 -5.27 18.53
C SER A 82 -8.50 -4.23 19.62
N ALA A 83 -9.32 -3.16 19.67
CA ALA A 83 -9.31 -2.15 20.72
C ALA A 83 -10.24 -2.49 21.90
N LEU A 84 -10.78 -3.72 21.97
CA LEU A 84 -11.73 -4.20 22.96
C LEU A 84 -13.06 -3.42 23.00
N ILE A 85 -13.42 -2.75 21.90
CA ILE A 85 -14.71 -2.08 21.76
C ILE A 85 -15.76 -3.11 21.35
N PRO A 86 -16.90 -3.22 22.07
CA PRO A 86 -17.94 -4.17 21.74
C PRO A 86 -18.58 -3.84 20.38
N GLN A 87 -18.90 -4.88 19.62
CA GLN A 87 -19.48 -4.80 18.28
C GLN A 87 -20.93 -5.23 18.30
N LEU A 88 -21.74 -4.62 17.44
CA LEU A 88 -23.15 -5.00 17.28
C LEU A 88 -23.24 -6.40 16.66
N VAL A 89 -24.02 -7.26 17.31
CA VAL A 89 -24.29 -8.63 16.85
C VAL A 89 -25.78 -8.74 16.51
N THR A 90 -26.07 -9.23 15.33
CA THR A 90 -27.43 -9.53 14.88
C THR A 90 -27.63 -11.05 14.89
N ILE A 91 -28.61 -11.52 15.59
CA ILE A 91 -29.07 -12.90 15.54
C ILE A 91 -30.43 -12.95 14.83
N ALA A 92 -30.57 -13.83 13.85
CA ALA A 92 -31.82 -14.12 13.16
C ALA A 92 -32.09 -15.61 13.19
N LYS A 93 -33.37 -15.98 13.24
CA LYS A 93 -33.79 -17.39 13.08
C LYS A 93 -33.59 -17.81 11.64
N ALA A 94 -33.09 -18.98 11.40
CA ALA A 94 -33.03 -19.55 10.05
C ALA A 94 -34.42 -19.86 9.51
N ASN A 95 -35.32 -20.32 10.39
CA ASN A 95 -36.75 -20.48 10.09
C ASN A 95 -37.59 -19.53 10.93
N ALA A 96 -38.35 -18.64 10.31
CA ALA A 96 -39.21 -17.67 11.01
C ALA A 96 -40.24 -18.36 11.92
N GLY A 97 -40.70 -19.57 11.60
CA GLY A 97 -41.62 -20.38 12.37
C GLY A 97 -41.00 -21.12 13.55
N SER A 98 -39.69 -21.08 13.73
CA SER A 98 -39.01 -21.77 14.84
C SER A 98 -39.42 -21.20 16.19
N GLY A 99 -39.45 -22.09 17.20
CA GLY A 99 -39.74 -21.70 18.58
C GLY A 99 -38.65 -20.92 19.30
N ILE A 100 -37.48 -20.67 18.66
CA ILE A 100 -36.39 -19.92 19.27
C ILE A 100 -36.80 -18.49 19.59
N PHE A 101 -36.51 -18.05 20.82
CA PHE A 101 -36.71 -16.66 21.22
C PHE A 101 -35.39 -15.89 21.11
N ILE A 102 -35.41 -14.73 20.45
CA ILE A 102 -34.26 -13.85 20.30
C ILE A 102 -34.55 -12.55 21.05
N LEU A 103 -33.63 -12.18 21.95
CA LEU A 103 -33.73 -10.96 22.75
C LEU A 103 -32.51 -10.07 22.51
N GLY A 104 -32.74 -8.77 22.43
CA GLY A 104 -31.66 -7.77 22.30
C GLY A 104 -30.88 -7.83 20.98
N SER A 105 -31.48 -8.30 19.87
CA SER A 105 -30.87 -8.34 18.56
C SER A 105 -31.51 -7.29 17.61
N PRO A 106 -30.73 -6.46 16.89
CA PRO A 106 -29.27 -6.33 17.03
C PRO A 106 -28.86 -5.70 18.37
N GLY A 107 -27.72 -6.11 18.92
CA GLY A 107 -27.24 -5.59 20.19
C GLY A 107 -25.81 -6.06 20.50
N PHE A 108 -25.26 -5.56 21.61
CA PHE A 108 -23.91 -5.97 22.04
C PHE A 108 -23.88 -7.33 22.76
N PHE A 109 -25.02 -7.77 23.29
CA PHE A 109 -25.17 -9.01 24.02
C PHE A 109 -26.50 -9.71 23.67
N PRO A 110 -26.79 -9.97 22.37
CA PRO A 110 -28.03 -10.63 22.02
C PRO A 110 -28.04 -12.07 22.48
N ILE A 111 -29.26 -12.54 22.79
CA ILE A 111 -29.50 -13.87 23.34
C ILE A 111 -30.48 -14.61 22.44
N ALA A 112 -30.17 -15.87 22.15
CA ALA A 112 -31.11 -16.83 21.57
C ALA A 112 -31.42 -17.91 22.62
N THR A 113 -32.67 -18.29 22.78
CA THR A 113 -33.11 -19.34 23.71
C THR A 113 -34.05 -20.30 22.99
N ALA A 114 -33.76 -21.58 23.03
CA ALA A 114 -34.64 -22.63 22.54
C ALA A 114 -35.59 -23.04 23.66
N PRO A 115 -36.91 -23.06 23.44
CA PRO A 115 -37.88 -23.39 24.48
C PRO A 115 -38.15 -24.90 24.52
N GLY A 116 -37.49 -25.65 25.38
CA GLY A 116 -37.86 -27.03 25.72
C GLY A 116 -38.20 -28.02 24.59
N ALA A 117 -37.97 -27.64 23.34
CA ALA A 117 -38.20 -28.45 22.16
C ALA A 117 -36.90 -29.17 21.79
N ASN A 118 -37.02 -30.41 21.36
CA ASN A 118 -35.93 -31.18 20.82
C ASN A 118 -36.07 -31.15 19.28
N TYR A 119 -35.19 -30.46 18.60
CA TYR A 119 -35.16 -30.41 17.14
C TYR A 119 -34.25 -31.51 16.62
N ALA A 120 -34.59 -32.10 15.48
CA ALA A 120 -33.70 -33.06 14.82
C ALA A 120 -32.48 -32.29 14.23
N ASN A 121 -31.31 -32.88 14.24
CA ASN A 121 -30.08 -32.32 13.75
C ASN A 121 -30.17 -31.75 12.31
N ALA A 122 -31.03 -32.32 11.50
CA ALA A 122 -31.32 -31.84 10.14
C ALA A 122 -32.42 -30.75 10.06
N ASP A 123 -32.97 -30.32 11.20
CA ASP A 123 -34.08 -29.36 11.24
C ASP A 123 -33.55 -27.90 11.42
N ASN A 124 -33.89 -27.04 10.51
CA ASN A 124 -33.53 -25.62 10.60
C ASN A 124 -34.31 -24.85 11.68
N ASN A 125 -35.27 -25.48 12.40
CA ASN A 125 -35.97 -24.86 13.52
C ASN A 125 -35.07 -24.64 14.74
N GLY A 126 -34.02 -25.43 14.92
CA GLY A 126 -32.97 -25.25 15.93
C GLY A 126 -31.81 -24.34 15.46
N THR A 127 -31.90 -23.66 14.32
CA THR A 127 -30.82 -22.93 13.71
C THR A 127 -30.95 -21.41 13.87
N ILE A 128 -29.86 -20.76 14.25
CA ILE A 128 -29.73 -19.30 14.23
C ILE A 128 -28.58 -18.86 13.32
N ASN A 129 -28.80 -17.76 12.60
CA ASN A 129 -27.80 -17.10 11.80
C ASN A 129 -27.28 -15.86 12.53
N VAL A 130 -25.98 -15.71 12.62
CA VAL A 130 -25.30 -14.62 13.29
C VAL A 130 -24.60 -13.74 12.26
N THR A 131 -24.75 -12.43 12.39
CA THR A 131 -24.08 -11.44 11.56
C THR A 131 -23.50 -10.34 12.43
N ILE A 132 -22.22 -10.04 12.24
CA ILE A 132 -21.49 -9.01 12.96
C ILE A 132 -20.84 -8.10 11.91
N PRO A 133 -21.33 -6.87 11.71
CA PRO A 133 -20.79 -5.95 10.70
C PRO A 133 -19.30 -5.66 10.89
N GLY A 134 -18.81 -5.66 12.13
CA GLY A 134 -17.41 -5.43 12.46
C GLY A 134 -17.03 -3.94 12.59
N PRO A 135 -15.75 -3.63 12.77
CA PRO A 135 -14.60 -4.55 12.80
C PRO A 135 -14.60 -5.49 14.01
N VAL A 136 -14.31 -6.77 13.83
CA VAL A 136 -14.35 -7.78 14.89
C VAL A 136 -13.03 -8.57 14.95
N LYS A 137 -12.48 -8.69 16.16
CA LYS A 137 -11.27 -9.47 16.48
C LYS A 137 -11.61 -10.75 17.22
N THR A 138 -12.53 -10.66 18.15
CA THR A 138 -12.90 -11.76 19.03
C THR A 138 -14.40 -11.91 19.04
N VAL A 139 -14.89 -13.16 18.93
CA VAL A 139 -16.29 -13.53 19.15
C VAL A 139 -16.34 -14.57 20.25
N THR A 140 -17.19 -14.35 21.23
CA THR A 140 -17.43 -15.31 22.30
C THR A 140 -18.89 -15.77 22.28
N ILE A 141 -19.09 -17.05 22.16
CA ILE A 141 -20.36 -17.76 22.27
C ILE A 141 -20.44 -18.32 23.69
N THR A 142 -21.37 -17.83 24.48
CA THR A 142 -21.63 -18.36 25.84
C THR A 142 -22.86 -19.22 25.79
N LEU A 143 -22.69 -20.48 26.12
CA LEU A 143 -23.73 -21.49 26.20
C LEU A 143 -24.16 -21.65 27.65
N ASN A 144 -25.45 -21.46 27.91
CA ASN A 144 -26.04 -21.63 29.24
C ASN A 144 -27.03 -22.77 29.16
N ASN A 145 -27.07 -23.61 30.20
CA ASN A 145 -27.92 -24.83 30.25
C ASN A 145 -27.74 -25.76 29.04
N ALA A 146 -26.57 -25.75 28.44
CA ALA A 146 -26.32 -26.54 27.29
C ALA A 146 -25.83 -27.93 27.69
N VAL A 147 -26.71 -28.91 27.62
CA VAL A 147 -26.36 -30.32 27.63
C VAL A 147 -26.84 -30.87 26.31
N GLY A 148 -25.91 -31.36 25.46
CA GLY A 148 -26.19 -31.84 24.13
C GLY A 148 -25.22 -31.31 23.09
N ASP A 149 -25.54 -31.52 21.86
CA ASP A 149 -24.72 -31.18 20.72
C ASP A 149 -25.13 -29.81 20.19
N ILE A 150 -24.15 -29.03 19.76
CA ILE A 150 -24.32 -27.77 19.04
C ILE A 150 -23.30 -27.75 17.92
N TRP A 151 -23.74 -27.37 16.73
CA TRP A 151 -22.89 -27.29 15.56
C TRP A 151 -22.61 -25.85 15.20
N LEU A 152 -21.37 -25.53 14.93
CA LEU A 152 -20.93 -24.25 14.36
C LEU A 152 -20.63 -24.47 12.88
N GLY A 153 -21.39 -23.80 12.03
CA GLY A 153 -21.15 -23.80 10.58
C GLY A 153 -20.01 -22.89 10.16
N ASP A 154 -19.80 -22.85 8.86
CA ASP A 154 -18.77 -22.03 8.25
C ASP A 154 -18.76 -20.59 8.77
N ILE A 155 -17.57 -20.10 9.05
CA ILE A 155 -17.35 -18.70 9.44
C ILE A 155 -16.96 -17.90 8.20
N ASP A 156 -17.90 -17.11 7.73
CA ASP A 156 -17.69 -16.14 6.66
C ASP A 156 -17.28 -14.81 7.27
N ALA A 157 -16.18 -14.22 6.83
CA ALA A 157 -15.75 -12.90 7.29
C ALA A 157 -14.92 -12.18 6.24
N CYS A 158 -15.12 -10.87 6.15
CA CYS A 158 -14.30 -10.00 5.32
C CYS A 158 -13.12 -9.46 6.15
N VAL A 159 -11.93 -9.51 5.61
CA VAL A 159 -10.76 -8.93 6.28
C VAL A 159 -10.87 -7.41 6.31
N THR A 160 -10.92 -6.81 7.53
CA THR A 160 -10.79 -5.38 7.71
C THR A 160 -9.34 -5.07 7.98
N GLY A 161 -8.60 -4.74 7.01
CA GLY A 161 -7.20 -4.36 7.22
C GLY A 161 -6.51 -4.33 5.88
N SER A 162 -5.42 -3.68 5.80
CA SER A 162 -4.60 -3.22 4.69
C SER A 162 -4.55 -4.04 3.39
N PHE A 163 -5.29 -5.12 3.28
CA PHE A 163 -5.56 -5.76 1.99
C PHE A 163 -7.00 -5.41 1.59
N PRO A 164 -7.20 -4.73 0.47
CA PRO A 164 -8.55 -4.47 -0.06
C PRO A 164 -9.28 -5.81 -0.22
N ASN A 165 -10.62 -5.80 -0.10
CA ASN A 165 -11.49 -6.97 -0.34
C ASN A 165 -11.21 -7.66 -1.67
N ASN A 166 -10.59 -6.94 -2.58
CA ASN A 166 -9.95 -7.42 -3.79
C ASN A 166 -8.51 -6.91 -3.78
N TYR A 167 -7.55 -7.80 -3.54
CA TYR A 167 -6.11 -7.54 -3.55
C TYR A 167 -5.65 -6.84 -4.84
N ARG A 168 -6.24 -7.16 -5.99
CA ARG A 168 -5.92 -6.53 -7.27
C ARG A 168 -6.55 -5.17 -7.49
N ASN A 169 -7.45 -4.70 -6.61
CA ASN A 169 -8.04 -3.36 -6.72
C ASN A 169 -7.00 -2.23 -6.66
N VAL A 170 -5.86 -2.46 -6.03
CA VAL A 170 -4.75 -1.49 -6.02
C VAL A 170 -4.16 -1.28 -7.42
N SER A 171 -4.35 -2.25 -8.33
CA SER A 171 -3.98 -2.18 -9.74
C SER A 171 -5.18 -1.87 -10.64
N ARG A 172 -6.33 -1.51 -10.09
CA ARG A 172 -7.49 -1.10 -10.88
C ARG A 172 -7.12 0.09 -11.75
N PRO A 173 -7.33 0.03 -13.06
CA PRO A 173 -7.05 1.13 -13.95
C PRO A 173 -8.02 2.30 -13.72
N PHE A 174 -7.58 3.50 -14.03
CA PHE A 174 -8.47 4.63 -14.16
C PHE A 174 -9.36 4.49 -15.40
N THR A 175 -10.49 5.19 -15.42
CA THR A 175 -11.39 5.16 -16.57
C THR A 175 -10.67 5.59 -17.85
N GLY A 176 -10.66 4.73 -18.85
CA GLY A 176 -9.91 4.93 -20.10
C GLY A 176 -8.49 4.35 -20.11
N MET A 177 -7.92 4.01 -18.97
CA MET A 177 -6.64 3.31 -18.88
C MET A 177 -6.81 1.84 -19.22
N PRO A 178 -5.91 1.22 -20.00
CA PRO A 178 -5.94 -0.21 -20.23
C PRO A 178 -5.82 -1.03 -18.94
N SER A 179 -6.42 -2.21 -18.93
CA SER A 179 -6.25 -3.19 -17.86
C SER A 179 -4.93 -3.92 -18.04
N TYR A 180 -3.84 -3.28 -17.67
CA TYR A 180 -2.51 -3.82 -17.88
C TYR A 180 -2.22 -5.07 -17.05
N ILE A 181 -1.42 -5.95 -17.64
CA ILE A 181 -0.75 -7.08 -17.00
C ILE A 181 0.76 -6.98 -17.24
N LEU A 182 1.52 -7.81 -16.56
CA LEU A 182 2.95 -7.88 -16.74
C LEU A 182 3.35 -9.12 -17.56
N THR A 183 4.42 -8.99 -18.33
CA THR A 183 5.05 -10.10 -19.05
C THR A 183 6.57 -9.92 -19.08
N VAL A 184 7.26 -11.02 -19.26
CA VAL A 184 8.71 -11.06 -19.40
C VAL A 184 9.10 -11.60 -20.77
N MET A 185 10.07 -10.95 -21.39
CA MET A 185 10.75 -11.48 -22.58
C MET A 185 12.27 -11.29 -22.42
N ASN A 186 13.02 -12.36 -22.56
CA ASN A 186 14.45 -12.41 -22.29
C ASN A 186 14.80 -11.90 -20.88
N SER A 187 15.49 -10.75 -20.78
CA SER A 187 15.86 -10.11 -19.51
C SER A 187 15.03 -8.86 -19.19
N THR A 188 13.90 -8.65 -19.87
CA THR A 188 13.12 -7.41 -19.73
C THR A 188 11.69 -7.69 -19.33
N PHE A 189 11.23 -6.96 -18.32
CA PHE A 189 9.81 -6.88 -17.95
C PHE A 189 9.09 -5.85 -18.79
N TYR A 190 7.91 -6.20 -19.23
CA TYR A 190 7.04 -5.34 -20.03
C TYR A 190 5.68 -5.18 -19.37
N ILE A 191 5.14 -3.98 -19.46
CA ILE A 191 3.72 -3.71 -19.23
C ILE A 191 3.00 -4.06 -20.53
N LEU A 192 1.97 -4.88 -20.44
CA LEU A 192 1.22 -5.36 -21.59
C LEU A 192 -0.24 -4.95 -21.48
N ASP A 193 -0.77 -4.31 -22.51
CA ASP A 193 -2.19 -4.13 -22.73
C ASP A 193 -2.75 -5.38 -23.41
N PRO A 194 -3.53 -6.22 -22.70
CA PRO A 194 -4.04 -7.46 -23.27
C PRO A 194 -5.10 -7.25 -24.34
N ALA A 195 -5.76 -6.07 -24.39
CA ALA A 195 -6.77 -5.77 -25.39
C ALA A 195 -6.17 -5.45 -26.76
N THR A 196 -4.96 -4.89 -26.80
CA THR A 196 -4.33 -4.46 -28.05
C THR A 196 -3.00 -5.19 -28.35
N GLY A 197 -2.47 -5.94 -27.40
CA GLY A 197 -1.16 -6.58 -27.49
C GLY A 197 0.04 -5.60 -27.42
N LYS A 198 -0.18 -4.32 -27.16
CA LYS A 198 0.87 -3.33 -27.05
C LYS A 198 1.63 -3.47 -25.75
N THR A 199 2.95 -3.29 -25.81
CA THR A 199 3.83 -3.33 -24.64
C THR A 199 4.63 -2.05 -24.46
N LYS A 200 5.00 -1.80 -23.20
CA LYS A 200 6.01 -0.80 -22.79
C LYS A 200 7.06 -1.51 -21.94
N ALA A 201 8.35 -1.23 -22.17
CA ALA A 201 9.39 -1.77 -21.30
C ALA A 201 9.30 -1.11 -19.90
N LEU A 202 9.34 -1.95 -18.86
CA LEU A 202 9.30 -1.50 -17.47
C LEU A 202 10.69 -1.53 -16.83
N TYR A 203 11.38 -2.66 -16.96
CA TYR A 203 12.70 -2.86 -16.36
C TYR A 203 13.48 -3.92 -17.14
N THR A 204 14.76 -3.67 -17.40
CA THR A 204 15.68 -4.66 -17.96
C THR A 204 16.69 -5.08 -16.91
N ASP A 205 16.74 -6.38 -16.60
CA ASP A 205 17.72 -6.91 -15.67
C ASP A 205 19.14 -6.82 -16.27
N PRO A 206 20.07 -6.16 -15.55
CA PRO A 206 21.42 -5.93 -16.08
C PRO A 206 22.28 -7.18 -16.20
N SER A 207 21.84 -8.31 -15.64
CA SER A 207 22.56 -9.58 -15.78
C SER A 207 22.52 -10.15 -17.20
N GLY A 208 21.50 -9.78 -17.97
CA GLY A 208 21.23 -10.35 -19.29
C GLY A 208 20.71 -11.79 -19.28
N ASN A 209 20.45 -12.37 -18.09
CA ASN A 209 19.88 -13.70 -17.98
C ASN A 209 18.40 -13.69 -18.37
N PHE A 210 17.93 -14.80 -18.91
CA PHE A 210 16.48 -14.99 -19.14
C PHE A 210 15.76 -15.07 -17.81
N LEU A 211 14.68 -14.32 -17.71
CA LEU A 211 13.86 -14.22 -16.49
C LEU A 211 12.71 -15.23 -16.57
N ASN A 212 12.30 -15.71 -15.38
CA ASN A 212 11.23 -16.69 -15.24
C ASN A 212 10.63 -16.57 -13.83
N GLY A 213 9.54 -17.29 -13.54
CA GLY A 213 8.93 -17.34 -12.20
C GLY A 213 8.57 -15.97 -11.66
N MET A 214 7.92 -15.13 -12.49
CA MET A 214 7.57 -13.77 -12.15
C MET A 214 6.31 -13.71 -11.29
N ALA A 215 6.35 -12.90 -10.23
CA ALA A 215 5.20 -12.52 -9.45
C ALA A 215 5.27 -11.03 -9.07
N TYR A 216 4.13 -10.37 -9.02
CA TYR A 216 4.05 -8.96 -8.70
C TYR A 216 3.22 -8.70 -7.45
N ASP A 217 3.81 -8.03 -6.46
CA ASP A 217 3.11 -7.49 -5.31
C ASP A 217 2.57 -6.08 -5.63
N PRO A 218 1.27 -5.92 -5.91
CA PRO A 218 0.70 -4.63 -6.28
C PRO A 218 0.58 -3.65 -5.11
N VAL A 219 0.69 -4.12 -3.87
CA VAL A 219 0.62 -3.27 -2.67
C VAL A 219 1.96 -2.62 -2.39
N ASN A 220 3.04 -3.42 -2.40
CA ASN A 220 4.38 -2.94 -2.12
C ASN A 220 5.16 -2.55 -3.38
N ARG A 221 4.61 -2.80 -4.57
CA ARG A 221 5.21 -2.49 -5.87
C ARG A 221 6.51 -3.21 -6.13
N ILE A 222 6.55 -4.49 -5.78
CA ILE A 222 7.74 -5.34 -5.90
C ILE A 222 7.51 -6.42 -6.96
N LEU A 223 8.43 -6.51 -7.91
CA LEU A 223 8.55 -7.64 -8.81
C LEU A 223 9.46 -8.69 -8.20
N TYR A 224 8.97 -9.92 -8.05
CA TYR A 224 9.75 -11.08 -7.68
C TYR A 224 9.96 -11.93 -8.93
N TYR A 225 11.15 -12.49 -9.10
CA TYR A 225 11.46 -13.29 -10.27
C TYR A 225 12.65 -14.21 -10.04
N THR A 226 12.74 -15.22 -10.87
CA THR A 226 13.87 -16.15 -10.93
C THR A 226 14.61 -15.99 -12.27
N TYR A 227 15.75 -16.62 -12.41
CA TYR A 227 16.37 -16.82 -13.71
C TYR A 227 16.04 -18.21 -14.23
N THR A 228 15.84 -18.34 -15.55
CA THR A 228 15.75 -19.64 -16.19
C THR A 228 17.05 -20.39 -15.92
N GLN A 229 16.96 -21.49 -15.20
CA GLN A 229 18.11 -22.32 -14.88
C GLN A 229 17.89 -23.75 -15.36
N THR A 230 18.88 -24.27 -16.09
CA THR A 230 18.97 -25.69 -16.40
C THR A 230 20.06 -26.32 -15.53
N GLY A 231 19.71 -27.31 -14.69
CA GLY A 231 20.68 -28.10 -13.92
C GLY A 231 20.59 -27.94 -12.39
N THR A 232 21.66 -28.36 -11.69
CA THR A 232 21.74 -28.50 -10.21
C THR A 232 22.18 -27.21 -9.48
N GLY A 233 21.98 -26.04 -10.06
CA GLY A 233 22.42 -24.75 -9.45
C GLY A 233 21.56 -24.28 -8.28
N THR A 234 22.04 -23.28 -7.54
CA THR A 234 21.29 -22.56 -6.51
C THR A 234 20.09 -21.84 -7.13
N ARG A 235 18.95 -21.86 -6.42
CA ARG A 235 17.69 -21.27 -6.89
C ARG A 235 17.37 -20.00 -6.15
N GLY A 236 17.97 -18.93 -6.62
CA GLY A 236 17.72 -17.59 -6.08
C GLY A 236 16.44 -17.00 -6.61
N VAL A 237 15.75 -16.26 -5.74
CA VAL A 237 14.68 -15.34 -6.13
C VAL A 237 15.19 -13.92 -5.96
N TYR A 238 14.98 -13.11 -6.96
CA TYR A 238 15.35 -11.71 -6.99
C TYR A 238 14.13 -10.85 -6.80
N LYS A 239 14.32 -9.63 -6.33
CA LYS A 239 13.26 -8.62 -6.30
C LYS A 239 13.74 -7.32 -6.92
N TYR A 240 12.83 -6.67 -7.62
CA TYR A 240 12.98 -5.31 -8.10
C TYR A 240 11.88 -4.45 -7.49
N ASP A 241 12.27 -3.48 -6.71
CA ASP A 241 11.37 -2.50 -6.13
C ASP A 241 11.17 -1.36 -7.15
N ILE A 242 9.92 -1.21 -7.62
CA ILE A 242 9.58 -0.24 -8.65
C ILE A 242 9.67 1.20 -8.12
N ASN A 243 9.42 1.41 -6.82
CA ASN A 243 9.48 2.75 -6.22
C ASN A 243 10.92 3.26 -6.14
N THR A 244 11.82 2.41 -5.66
CA THR A 244 13.24 2.78 -5.49
C THR A 244 14.10 2.48 -6.71
N GLN A 245 13.56 1.72 -7.67
CA GLN A 245 14.27 1.21 -8.86
C GLN A 245 15.51 0.37 -8.51
N ILE A 246 15.47 -0.31 -7.36
CA ILE A 246 16.59 -1.11 -6.87
C ILE A 246 16.30 -2.59 -7.01
N LYS A 247 17.24 -3.29 -7.68
CA LYS A 247 17.30 -4.75 -7.69
C LYS A 247 18.07 -5.25 -6.49
N SER A 248 17.62 -6.36 -5.90
CA SER A 248 18.34 -7.08 -4.85
C SER A 248 18.07 -8.59 -4.93
N THR A 249 18.97 -9.38 -4.36
CA THR A 249 18.70 -10.80 -4.09
C THR A 249 17.76 -10.89 -2.91
N TRP A 250 16.59 -11.48 -3.10
CA TRP A 250 15.59 -11.64 -2.05
C TRP A 250 15.78 -12.95 -1.29
N ILE A 251 15.97 -14.05 -2.02
CA ILE A 251 16.26 -15.39 -1.53
C ILE A 251 17.48 -15.89 -2.28
N ALA A 252 18.54 -16.23 -1.56
CA ALA A 252 19.76 -16.71 -2.19
C ALA A 252 19.60 -18.14 -2.73
N ASP A 253 18.86 -18.99 -2.01
CA ASP A 253 18.51 -20.33 -2.43
C ASP A 253 17.23 -20.78 -1.70
N VAL A 254 16.20 -21.14 -2.44
CA VAL A 254 14.91 -21.57 -1.88
C VAL A 254 15.04 -22.87 -1.05
N ASN A 255 16.09 -23.66 -1.27
CA ASN A 255 16.37 -24.90 -0.54
C ASN A 255 16.97 -24.67 0.86
N THR A 256 17.32 -23.46 1.20
CA THR A 256 17.91 -23.09 2.48
C THR A 256 16.93 -22.36 3.40
N ALA A 257 17.33 -22.21 4.68
CA ALA A 257 16.55 -21.42 5.62
C ALA A 257 16.38 -19.97 5.12
N PRO A 258 15.23 -19.33 5.32
CA PRO A 258 14.10 -19.80 6.14
C PRO A 258 13.10 -20.70 5.39
N LEU A 259 13.20 -20.88 4.08
CA LEU A 259 12.20 -21.57 3.28
C LEU A 259 12.32 -23.09 3.34
N ASN A 260 13.53 -23.62 3.21
CA ASN A 260 13.81 -25.06 3.20
C ASN A 260 12.93 -25.84 2.21
N ILE A 261 12.66 -25.27 1.03
CA ILE A 261 11.88 -25.94 -0.01
C ILE A 261 12.74 -27.04 -0.61
N PRO A 262 12.33 -28.31 -0.56
CA PRO A 262 13.12 -29.39 -1.14
C PRO A 262 13.27 -29.19 -2.65
N THR A 263 14.50 -29.15 -3.10
CA THR A 263 14.82 -29.16 -4.53
C THR A 263 15.41 -30.51 -4.90
N TYR A 264 14.89 -31.13 -5.95
CA TYR A 264 15.37 -32.42 -6.40
C TYR A 264 16.56 -32.26 -7.34
N THR A 265 17.46 -33.23 -7.37
CA THR A 265 18.81 -33.11 -7.95
C THR A 265 18.90 -33.11 -9.47
N GLN A 266 17.79 -33.27 -10.20
CA GLN A 266 17.82 -33.26 -11.67
C GLN A 266 16.62 -32.53 -12.25
N GLY A 267 16.88 -31.50 -13.05
CA GLY A 267 15.91 -30.85 -13.90
C GLY A 267 14.88 -30.01 -13.15
N VAL A 268 15.29 -29.37 -12.07
CA VAL A 268 14.37 -28.54 -11.28
C VAL A 268 14.27 -27.17 -11.91
N GLU A 269 13.08 -26.81 -12.33
CA GLU A 269 12.73 -25.49 -12.79
C GLU A 269 11.84 -24.81 -11.75
N SER A 270 12.08 -23.54 -11.48
CA SER A 270 11.19 -22.67 -10.72
C SER A 270 10.58 -21.68 -11.70
N GLY A 271 9.81 -22.22 -12.63
CA GLY A 271 9.29 -21.50 -13.79
C GLY A 271 7.98 -20.81 -13.55
N ALA A 272 7.30 -21.09 -12.45
CA ALA A 272 5.95 -20.61 -12.18
C ALA A 272 5.91 -19.85 -10.86
N ALA A 273 5.34 -18.64 -10.85
CA ALA A 273 5.13 -17.90 -9.62
C ALA A 273 3.88 -17.02 -9.70
N SER A 274 3.32 -16.68 -8.55
CA SER A 274 2.23 -15.71 -8.42
C SER A 274 2.27 -15.05 -7.05
N PHE A 275 1.81 -13.83 -6.96
CA PHE A 275 1.67 -13.13 -5.70
C PHE A 275 0.20 -12.90 -5.40
N TYR A 276 -0.26 -13.37 -4.26
CA TYR A 276 -1.64 -13.24 -3.87
C TYR A 276 -1.79 -12.95 -2.39
N ASN A 277 -2.50 -11.90 -2.06
CA ASN A 277 -2.90 -11.54 -0.69
C ASN A 277 -1.74 -11.52 0.32
N GLY A 278 -0.60 -10.94 -0.08
CA GLY A 278 0.58 -10.82 0.77
C GLY A 278 1.46 -12.08 0.85
N TYR A 279 1.22 -13.06 0.02
CA TYR A 279 2.01 -14.29 -0.05
C TYR A 279 2.59 -14.49 -1.45
N TYR A 280 3.84 -14.91 -1.49
CA TYR A 280 4.49 -15.36 -2.71
C TYR A 280 4.26 -16.86 -2.90
N TYR A 281 3.75 -17.24 -4.04
CA TYR A 281 3.57 -18.64 -4.43
C TYR A 281 4.62 -19.00 -5.46
N ILE A 282 5.28 -20.14 -5.30
CA ILE A 282 6.28 -20.61 -6.23
C ILE A 282 6.00 -22.08 -6.61
N GLY A 283 5.94 -22.33 -7.90
CA GLY A 283 5.91 -23.67 -8.48
C GLY A 283 7.31 -24.24 -8.60
N ILE A 284 7.54 -25.42 -8.06
CA ILE A 284 8.80 -26.15 -8.17
C ILE A 284 8.55 -27.43 -8.93
N GLU A 285 9.23 -27.59 -10.04
CA GLU A 285 9.27 -28.84 -10.80
C GLU A 285 10.47 -29.69 -10.42
N GLY A 286 10.32 -30.97 -10.36
CA GLY A 286 11.39 -31.87 -9.96
C GLY A 286 11.28 -33.27 -10.51
N THR A 287 12.41 -33.95 -10.62
CA THR A 287 12.46 -35.37 -10.91
C THR A 287 12.79 -36.11 -9.63
N LYS A 288 11.91 -36.99 -9.16
CA LYS A 288 12.15 -37.82 -7.99
C LYS A 288 13.12 -38.94 -8.35
N THR A 289 14.29 -38.97 -7.73
CA THR A 289 15.35 -39.98 -8.00
C THR A 289 15.08 -41.34 -7.40
N THR A 290 14.02 -41.55 -6.64
CA THR A 290 13.69 -42.79 -5.93
C THR A 290 12.58 -43.62 -6.60
N ALA A 291 12.18 -43.27 -7.82
CA ALA A 291 11.26 -44.09 -8.59
C ALA A 291 11.97 -45.34 -9.14
N PRO A 292 11.26 -46.50 -9.27
CA PRO A 292 11.82 -47.67 -9.93
C PRO A 292 12.38 -47.36 -11.32
N ALA A 293 13.38 -48.03 -11.77
CA ALA A 293 14.26 -47.72 -12.92
C ALA A 293 13.57 -47.46 -14.28
N ASN A 294 12.30 -47.65 -14.41
CA ASN A 294 11.44 -47.39 -15.59
C ASN A 294 10.35 -46.32 -15.36
N GLN A 295 10.41 -45.57 -14.28
CA GLN A 295 9.44 -44.54 -13.97
C GLN A 295 10.15 -43.23 -13.59
N THR A 296 10.30 -42.34 -14.57
CA THR A 296 10.71 -40.98 -14.32
C THR A 296 9.46 -40.19 -13.84
N GLY A 297 9.20 -40.21 -12.55
CA GLY A 297 8.14 -39.38 -11.94
C GLY A 297 8.68 -38.00 -11.66
N ARG A 298 8.12 -36.98 -12.28
CA ARG A 298 8.28 -35.60 -11.82
C ARG A 298 7.30 -35.34 -10.68
N GLU A 299 7.76 -34.84 -9.57
CA GLU A 299 6.90 -34.33 -8.51
C GLU A 299 6.90 -32.82 -8.60
N ASN A 300 5.78 -32.24 -9.02
CA ASN A 300 5.61 -30.81 -9.12
C ASN A 300 4.85 -30.31 -7.91
N THR A 301 5.37 -29.28 -7.26
CA THR A 301 4.84 -28.77 -6.00
C THR A 301 4.65 -27.25 -6.09
N VAL A 302 3.65 -26.74 -5.39
CA VAL A 302 3.46 -25.31 -5.17
C VAL A 302 3.65 -25.01 -3.69
N TRP A 303 4.46 -24.01 -3.41
CA TRP A 303 4.79 -23.55 -2.07
C TRP A 303 4.29 -22.12 -1.86
N LYS A 304 3.66 -21.91 -0.72
CA LYS A 304 3.25 -20.60 -0.23
C LYS A 304 4.31 -20.07 0.72
N VAL A 305 4.90 -18.94 0.38
CA VAL A 305 5.91 -18.23 1.18
C VAL A 305 5.22 -17.15 2.00
N GLU A 306 5.38 -17.20 3.30
CA GLU A 306 4.91 -16.18 4.24
C GLU A 306 5.98 -15.08 4.39
N LEU A 307 5.52 -13.83 4.44
CA LEU A 307 6.39 -12.64 4.51
C LEU A 307 6.16 -11.87 5.82
N ASP A 308 7.20 -11.20 6.31
CA ASP A 308 7.09 -10.22 7.39
C ASP A 308 6.61 -8.85 6.87
N ALA A 309 6.44 -7.89 7.78
CA ALA A 309 6.02 -6.53 7.42
C ALA A 309 7.04 -5.79 6.51
N SER A 310 8.28 -6.25 6.46
CA SER A 310 9.35 -5.71 5.60
C SER A 310 9.52 -6.50 4.30
N GLN A 311 8.56 -7.38 3.98
CA GLN A 311 8.57 -8.25 2.79
C GLN A 311 9.76 -9.23 2.76
N ASN A 312 10.28 -9.64 3.92
CA ASN A 312 11.27 -10.71 3.97
C ASN A 312 10.59 -12.07 4.15
N PRO A 313 11.13 -13.14 3.57
CA PRO A 313 10.55 -14.47 3.69
C PRO A 313 10.75 -15.03 5.11
N ILE A 314 9.66 -15.53 5.70
CA ILE A 314 9.66 -16.13 7.05
C ILE A 314 9.76 -17.65 6.95
N LYS A 315 8.92 -18.26 6.12
CA LYS A 315 8.83 -19.71 5.91
C LYS A 315 8.07 -20.03 4.64
N ALA A 316 8.19 -21.26 4.17
CA ALA A 316 7.38 -21.81 3.10
C ALA A 316 6.55 -23.00 3.60
N ASN A 317 5.30 -23.11 3.11
CA ASN A 317 4.43 -24.24 3.34
C ASN A 317 4.00 -24.82 2.00
N GLN A 318 4.13 -26.13 1.82
CA GLN A 318 3.62 -26.78 0.63
C GLN A 318 2.08 -26.75 0.64
N VAL A 319 1.50 -26.23 -0.44
CA VAL A 319 0.04 -26.10 -0.59
C VAL A 319 -0.51 -27.03 -1.66
N TYR A 320 0.34 -27.51 -2.57
CA TYR A 320 -0.04 -28.46 -3.59
C TYR A 320 1.13 -29.39 -3.96
N ALA A 321 0.83 -30.63 -4.28
CA ALA A 321 1.77 -31.54 -4.91
C ALA A 321 1.03 -32.46 -5.90
N THR A 322 1.65 -32.71 -7.04
CA THR A 322 1.22 -33.82 -7.90
C THR A 322 1.70 -35.11 -7.29
N ARG A 323 0.81 -36.03 -7.00
CA ARG A 323 1.21 -37.35 -6.47
C ARG A 323 1.66 -38.26 -7.58
N VAL A 324 2.87 -38.73 -7.45
CA VAL A 324 3.41 -39.80 -8.34
C VAL A 324 2.64 -41.13 -8.14
N ASP A 325 2.03 -41.34 -6.96
CA ASP A 325 1.25 -42.53 -6.61
C ASP A 325 0.01 -42.73 -7.49
N SER A 326 -0.49 -41.65 -8.10
CA SER A 326 -1.61 -41.71 -9.04
C SER A 326 -1.26 -42.35 -10.39
N PHE A 327 0.03 -42.55 -10.67
CA PHE A 327 0.51 -43.28 -11.83
C PHE A 327 0.07 -44.75 -11.87
N PHE A 328 -0.34 -45.29 -10.71
CA PHE A 328 -0.77 -46.68 -10.54
C PHE A 328 -2.27 -46.86 -10.36
N ALA A 329 -3.05 -45.80 -10.36
CA ALA A 329 -4.49 -45.95 -10.29
C ALA A 329 -4.99 -46.56 -11.58
N SER A 330 -5.54 -47.78 -11.47
CA SER A 330 -6.07 -48.55 -12.59
C SER A 330 -7.29 -47.92 -13.29
N ASP A 331 -7.76 -46.79 -12.78
CA ASP A 331 -8.93 -46.05 -13.27
C ASP A 331 -8.59 -44.92 -14.28
N GLY A 332 -7.34 -44.72 -14.58
CA GLY A 332 -6.89 -43.81 -15.65
C GLY A 332 -7.08 -42.30 -15.36
N LYS A 333 -7.43 -41.90 -14.15
CA LYS A 333 -7.81 -40.51 -13.85
C LYS A 333 -6.69 -39.55 -13.48
N ASP A 334 -5.49 -40.03 -13.15
CA ASP A 334 -4.39 -39.19 -12.68
C ASP A 334 -3.08 -39.44 -13.42
N LYS A 335 -3.14 -39.59 -14.72
CA LYS A 335 -1.94 -39.85 -15.56
C LYS A 335 -1.13 -38.60 -15.92
N PHE A 336 -1.40 -37.45 -15.34
CA PHE A 336 -0.80 -36.21 -15.81
C PHE A 336 0.39 -35.82 -14.95
N ILE A 337 1.57 -35.90 -15.56
CA ILE A 337 2.75 -35.20 -15.14
C ILE A 337 2.45 -33.74 -15.52
N HIS A 338 2.16 -32.88 -14.53
CA HIS A 338 2.04 -31.46 -14.78
C HIS A 338 3.41 -30.88 -14.97
N ASP A 339 3.58 -30.20 -16.09
CA ASP A 339 4.65 -29.27 -16.31
C ASP A 339 4.05 -27.91 -15.98
N TRP A 340 4.47 -27.27 -14.87
CA TRP A 340 4.05 -25.91 -14.57
C TRP A 340 4.57 -24.99 -15.66
N SER A 341 3.73 -24.64 -16.61
CA SER A 341 4.10 -23.59 -17.54
C SER A 341 4.17 -22.26 -16.81
N ASP A 342 3.17 -22.01 -16.00
CA ASP A 342 3.02 -20.86 -15.13
C ASP A 342 1.82 -21.04 -14.20
N ILE A 343 1.76 -20.28 -13.11
CA ILE A 343 0.63 -20.30 -12.18
C ILE A 343 0.08 -18.89 -11.96
N GLY A 344 -1.24 -18.78 -11.88
CA GLY A 344 -1.93 -17.56 -11.48
C GLY A 344 -2.90 -17.83 -10.34
N VAL A 345 -2.93 -16.97 -9.33
CA VAL A 345 -3.86 -17.11 -8.19
C VAL A 345 -4.86 -15.96 -8.17
N THR A 346 -6.15 -16.28 -8.14
CA THR A 346 -7.25 -15.29 -8.09
C THR A 346 -7.64 -14.93 -6.66
N ASN A 347 -8.41 -13.85 -6.48
CA ASN A 347 -8.85 -13.36 -5.16
C ASN A 347 -9.75 -14.34 -4.40
N ASN A 348 -10.34 -15.32 -5.08
CA ASN A 348 -11.08 -16.41 -4.44
C ASN A 348 -10.20 -17.63 -4.12
N ALA A 349 -8.89 -17.43 -4.05
CA ALA A 349 -7.88 -18.47 -3.76
C ALA A 349 -7.89 -19.64 -4.76
N MET A 350 -8.26 -19.40 -5.99
CA MET A 350 -8.15 -20.36 -7.07
C MET A 350 -6.79 -20.23 -7.76
N LEU A 351 -6.00 -21.29 -7.75
CA LEU A 351 -4.77 -21.40 -8.52
C LEU A 351 -5.12 -21.99 -9.89
N TYR A 352 -4.71 -21.30 -10.93
CA TYR A 352 -4.87 -21.71 -12.33
C TYR A 352 -3.52 -22.13 -12.92
N ASP A 353 -3.56 -23.11 -13.81
CA ASP A 353 -2.40 -23.63 -14.54
C ASP A 353 -2.81 -24.11 -15.94
N PHE A 354 -1.90 -23.93 -16.88
CA PHE A 354 -1.97 -24.58 -18.21
C PHE A 354 -0.88 -25.64 -18.28
N ASP A 355 -1.27 -26.88 -18.55
CA ASP A 355 -0.30 -27.98 -18.72
C ASP A 355 0.64 -27.73 -19.90
N GLY A 356 1.92 -27.49 -19.62
CA GLY A 356 2.95 -27.19 -20.60
C GLY A 356 3.48 -28.40 -21.36
N ALA A 357 3.39 -29.61 -20.78
CA ALA A 357 4.07 -30.81 -21.29
C ALA A 357 3.32 -31.52 -22.42
N SER A 358 2.07 -31.17 -22.67
CA SER A 358 1.16 -31.92 -23.54
C SER A 358 0.97 -31.24 -24.90
N SER A 359 0.95 -32.04 -25.98
CA SER A 359 0.50 -31.58 -27.31
C SER A 359 -0.98 -31.18 -27.32
N ASN A 360 -1.72 -31.46 -26.24
CA ASN A 360 -3.11 -31.12 -26.02
C ASN A 360 -3.27 -30.63 -24.59
N PRO A 361 -2.83 -29.42 -24.28
CA PRO A 361 -2.79 -28.89 -22.93
C PRO A 361 -4.17 -28.71 -22.34
N ASN A 362 -4.29 -29.06 -21.08
CA ASN A 362 -5.49 -28.86 -20.32
C ASN A 362 -5.35 -27.60 -19.46
N PHE A 363 -6.47 -26.95 -19.21
CA PHE A 363 -6.58 -25.88 -18.25
C PHE A 363 -7.05 -26.45 -16.92
N TYR A 364 -6.31 -26.22 -15.87
CA TYR A 364 -6.58 -26.71 -14.53
C TYR A 364 -6.83 -25.59 -13.57
N HIS A 365 -7.65 -25.83 -12.57
CA HIS A 365 -7.67 -25.01 -11.39
C HIS A 365 -7.55 -25.87 -10.12
N PHE A 366 -7.00 -25.29 -9.10
CA PHE A 366 -6.88 -25.87 -7.78
C PHE A 366 -7.34 -24.85 -6.74
N ASN A 367 -8.29 -25.26 -5.90
CA ASN A 367 -8.75 -24.40 -4.80
C ASN A 367 -7.78 -24.54 -3.63
N LEU A 368 -7.04 -23.48 -3.34
CA LEU A 368 -6.04 -23.44 -2.26
C LEU A 368 -6.65 -23.58 -0.86
N MET A 369 -7.96 -23.38 -0.71
CA MET A 369 -8.66 -23.50 0.57
C MET A 369 -9.23 -24.88 0.80
N THR A 370 -9.82 -25.49 -0.23
CA THR A 370 -10.51 -26.78 -0.10
C THR A 370 -9.68 -27.97 -0.57
N GLY A 371 -8.57 -27.72 -1.28
CA GLY A 371 -7.78 -28.76 -1.89
C GLY A 371 -8.44 -29.43 -3.11
N GLN A 372 -9.61 -28.93 -3.55
CA GLN A 372 -10.32 -29.48 -4.69
C GLN A 372 -9.68 -29.06 -6.01
N ARG A 373 -9.65 -29.96 -6.95
CA ARG A 373 -9.10 -29.77 -8.29
C ARG A 373 -10.16 -30.02 -9.35
N ALA A 374 -10.18 -29.25 -10.40
CA ALA A 374 -10.94 -29.50 -11.61
C ALA A 374 -10.06 -29.38 -12.85
N ASN A 375 -10.36 -30.22 -13.84
CA ASN A 375 -9.79 -30.17 -15.16
C ASN A 375 -10.90 -29.75 -16.14
N TYR A 376 -10.71 -28.69 -16.85
CA TYR A 376 -11.69 -28.19 -17.79
C TYR A 376 -11.60 -28.81 -19.20
N GLY A 377 -10.60 -29.67 -19.46
CA GLY A 377 -10.57 -30.59 -20.60
C GLY A 377 -10.74 -29.98 -21.99
N ALA A 378 -10.76 -28.66 -22.12
CA ALA A 378 -10.93 -28.02 -23.40
C ALA A 378 -9.60 -28.01 -24.15
N PRO A 379 -9.52 -28.51 -25.39
CA PRO A 379 -8.34 -28.33 -26.20
C PRO A 379 -8.12 -26.83 -26.41
N LEU A 380 -7.06 -26.32 -25.86
CA LEU A 380 -6.57 -24.99 -26.17
C LEU A 380 -6.22 -24.95 -27.65
N PRO A 381 -6.37 -23.80 -28.36
CA PRO A 381 -5.83 -23.64 -29.67
C PRO A 381 -4.39 -24.13 -29.69
N THR A 382 -3.96 -24.75 -30.76
CA THR A 382 -2.61 -25.31 -30.91
C THR A 382 -1.56 -24.20 -30.82
N PHE A 383 -1.17 -23.87 -29.61
CA PHE A 383 -0.01 -23.02 -29.35
C PHE A 383 1.20 -23.91 -29.14
N ASN A 384 2.33 -23.51 -29.67
CA ASN A 384 3.61 -24.10 -29.29
C ASN A 384 4.01 -23.49 -27.91
N VAL A 385 4.48 -24.35 -27.01
CA VAL A 385 5.00 -23.94 -25.68
C VAL A 385 6.10 -22.87 -25.80
N PRO A 386 6.28 -22.01 -24.80
CA PRO A 386 5.76 -22.02 -23.43
C PRO A 386 4.42 -21.26 -23.30
N ARG A 387 3.72 -21.55 -22.21
CA ARG A 387 2.42 -20.97 -21.91
C ARG A 387 2.51 -20.29 -20.57
N GLN A 388 2.18 -19.01 -20.56
CA GLN A 388 2.20 -18.19 -19.36
C GLN A 388 0.80 -17.79 -19.00
N ILE A 389 0.55 -17.57 -17.72
CA ILE A 389 -0.72 -17.14 -17.16
C ILE A 389 -0.61 -15.74 -16.62
N ALA A 390 -1.55 -14.88 -16.97
CA ALA A 390 -1.74 -13.60 -16.33
C ALA A 390 -3.17 -13.45 -15.86
N ILE A 391 -3.37 -12.67 -14.81
CA ILE A 391 -4.67 -12.37 -14.24
C ILE A 391 -4.78 -10.87 -14.05
N ASP A 392 -5.74 -10.24 -14.73
CA ASP A 392 -5.96 -8.81 -14.59
C ASP A 392 -6.68 -8.43 -13.30
N TRP A 393 -6.94 -7.16 -13.09
CA TRP A 393 -7.60 -6.65 -11.88
C TRP A 393 -9.06 -7.13 -11.75
N GLN A 394 -9.71 -7.49 -12.86
CA GLN A 394 -11.08 -8.02 -12.89
C GLN A 394 -11.13 -9.54 -12.74
N GLU A 395 -9.97 -10.19 -12.52
CA GLU A 395 -9.84 -11.64 -12.45
C GLU A 395 -10.01 -12.35 -13.81
N ASN A 396 -9.88 -11.65 -14.93
CA ASN A 396 -9.80 -12.31 -16.23
C ASN A 396 -8.47 -13.03 -16.35
N VAL A 397 -8.54 -14.28 -16.80
CA VAL A 397 -7.37 -15.14 -16.99
C VAL A 397 -6.92 -15.06 -18.44
N TYR A 398 -5.65 -14.78 -18.63
CA TYR A 398 -5.02 -14.71 -19.94
C TYR A 398 -3.97 -15.80 -20.09
N ASN A 399 -3.91 -16.42 -21.25
CA ASN A 399 -2.79 -17.26 -21.67
C ASN A 399 -1.96 -16.52 -22.70
N MET A 400 -0.66 -16.48 -22.50
CA MET A 400 0.28 -15.96 -23.47
C MET A 400 1.27 -17.05 -23.90
N GLY A 401 1.57 -17.11 -25.15
CA GLY A 401 2.49 -18.09 -25.70
C GLY A 401 2.91 -17.78 -27.13
N ASN A 402 3.82 -18.57 -27.68
CA ASN A 402 4.23 -18.45 -29.05
C ASN A 402 3.25 -19.21 -29.97
N ILE A 403 2.84 -18.59 -31.09
CA ILE A 403 2.07 -19.26 -32.13
C ILE A 403 2.97 -19.74 -33.26
N GLY A 404 2.89 -21.05 -33.55
CA GLY A 404 3.24 -21.65 -34.84
C GLY A 404 4.69 -21.54 -35.25
N LEU A 405 4.96 -21.54 -36.51
CA LEU A 405 6.13 -21.86 -37.26
C LEU A 405 7.38 -20.96 -37.15
N SER A 406 7.31 -19.89 -36.41
CA SER A 406 8.42 -19.03 -36.05
C SER A 406 8.44 -18.82 -34.52
N PRO A 407 9.59 -18.99 -33.85
CA PRO A 407 9.66 -18.88 -32.40
C PRO A 407 9.49 -17.45 -31.86
N SER A 408 8.86 -16.57 -32.60
CA SER A 408 9.01 -15.14 -32.42
C SER A 408 7.73 -14.34 -32.15
N ASP A 409 6.56 -14.89 -32.40
CA ASP A 409 5.33 -14.12 -32.25
C ASP A 409 4.60 -14.46 -30.96
N GLY A 410 4.59 -13.54 -29.99
CA GLY A 410 3.80 -13.66 -28.78
C GLY A 410 2.32 -13.38 -29.02
N PHE A 411 1.46 -14.21 -28.45
CA PHE A 411 0.00 -14.04 -28.50
C PHE A 411 -0.59 -14.07 -27.11
N ILE A 412 -1.66 -13.32 -26.91
CA ILE A 412 -2.46 -13.33 -25.70
C ILE A 412 -3.88 -13.74 -26.01
N VAL A 413 -4.42 -14.62 -25.20
CA VAL A 413 -5.79 -15.15 -25.34
C VAL A 413 -6.49 -15.13 -23.99
N PRO A 414 -7.65 -14.44 -23.86
CA PRO A 414 -8.43 -14.46 -22.64
C PRO A 414 -9.24 -15.76 -22.50
N TYR A 415 -9.39 -16.22 -21.27
CA TYR A 415 -10.15 -17.41 -20.88
C TYR A 415 -11.21 -17.09 -19.83
N ASN A 416 -12.33 -17.78 -19.90
CA ASN A 416 -13.29 -17.83 -18.80
C ASN A 416 -12.83 -18.82 -17.72
N TYR A 417 -13.34 -18.70 -16.50
CA TYR A 417 -13.03 -19.60 -15.38
C TYR A 417 -13.36 -21.08 -15.63
N ASN A 418 -14.17 -21.37 -16.65
CA ASN A 418 -14.50 -22.74 -17.05
C ASN A 418 -13.59 -23.30 -18.17
N GLY A 419 -12.49 -22.61 -18.49
CA GLY A 419 -11.53 -23.01 -19.51
C GLY A 419 -11.96 -22.76 -20.95
N THR A 420 -13.06 -22.05 -21.20
CA THR A 420 -13.46 -21.67 -22.57
C THR A 420 -12.80 -20.34 -22.97
N VAL A 421 -12.40 -20.24 -24.23
CA VAL A 421 -11.86 -18.97 -24.77
C VAL A 421 -12.92 -17.89 -24.69
N ASN A 422 -12.58 -16.75 -24.11
CA ASN A 422 -13.46 -15.59 -24.00
C ASN A 422 -13.32 -14.69 -25.23
N GLY A 423 -13.98 -15.09 -26.31
CA GLY A 423 -14.01 -14.31 -27.54
C GLY A 423 -12.83 -14.58 -28.51
N ALA A 424 -12.88 -13.99 -29.70
CA ALA A 424 -11.91 -14.15 -30.77
C ALA A 424 -10.73 -13.16 -30.66
N LEU A 425 -10.22 -12.90 -29.45
CA LEU A 425 -9.19 -11.90 -29.21
C LEU A 425 -7.80 -12.52 -29.20
N ASN A 426 -7.34 -12.99 -30.36
CA ASN A 426 -5.92 -13.28 -30.57
C ASN A 426 -5.22 -11.95 -30.83
N GLN A 427 -4.44 -11.45 -29.88
CA GLN A 427 -3.63 -10.24 -30.06
C GLN A 427 -2.16 -10.58 -30.20
N THR A 428 -1.52 -10.07 -31.24
CA THR A 428 -0.07 -10.15 -31.40
C THR A 428 0.59 -9.18 -30.43
N VAL A 429 1.56 -9.65 -29.67
CA VAL A 429 2.30 -8.79 -28.72
C VAL A 429 3.31 -7.94 -29.50
N THR A 430 3.23 -6.62 -29.33
CA THR A 430 4.05 -5.67 -30.09
C THR A 430 4.73 -4.65 -29.18
N LEU A 431 5.92 -4.19 -29.61
CA LEU A 431 6.62 -3.05 -29.03
C LEU A 431 6.81 -2.00 -30.13
N ASN A 432 6.32 -0.77 -29.90
CA ASN A 432 6.38 0.32 -30.90
C ASN A 432 5.84 -0.06 -32.28
N GLY A 433 4.80 -0.93 -32.33
CA GLY A 433 4.18 -1.40 -33.56
C GLY A 433 4.92 -2.52 -34.31
N ALA A 434 6.08 -2.97 -33.81
CA ALA A 434 6.76 -4.16 -34.29
C ALA A 434 6.46 -5.36 -33.39
N ASN A 435 6.40 -6.57 -33.98
CA ASN A 435 6.21 -7.79 -33.18
C ASN A 435 7.34 -7.93 -32.16
N LEU A 436 6.98 -8.19 -30.89
CA LEU A 436 7.93 -8.41 -29.83
C LEU A 436 8.41 -9.86 -29.89
N ASN A 437 9.63 -10.03 -30.40
CA ASN A 437 10.25 -11.33 -30.71
C ASN A 437 11.28 -11.71 -29.64
N GLY A 438 11.19 -12.92 -29.10
CA GLY A 438 12.15 -13.42 -28.12
C GLY A 438 11.64 -14.61 -27.34
N ASN A 439 12.40 -14.98 -26.31
CA ASN A 439 11.98 -16.00 -25.37
C ASN A 439 11.11 -15.36 -24.28
N TYR A 440 9.83 -15.68 -24.28
CA TYR A 440 8.91 -15.30 -23.23
C TYR A 440 9.18 -16.16 -22.00
N GLY A 441 9.38 -15.52 -20.86
CA GLY A 441 9.74 -16.22 -19.63
C GLY A 441 8.55 -16.43 -18.70
N ASP A 442 7.66 -15.45 -18.61
CA ASP A 442 6.53 -15.51 -17.68
C ASP A 442 5.53 -14.36 -17.89
N CYS A 443 4.35 -14.51 -17.30
CA CYS A 443 3.36 -13.45 -17.14
C CYS A 443 2.94 -13.36 -15.68
N SER A 444 2.30 -12.26 -15.28
CA SER A 444 1.91 -12.09 -13.88
C SER A 444 0.66 -11.22 -13.74
N GLU A 445 0.45 -10.73 -12.53
CA GLU A 445 -0.75 -10.06 -12.06
C GLU A 445 -1.01 -8.72 -12.75
N ALA A 446 -2.22 -8.19 -12.47
CA ALA A 446 -2.65 -6.86 -12.83
C ALA A 446 -1.64 -5.78 -12.41
N PHE A 447 -1.40 -4.85 -13.30
CA PHE A 447 -0.44 -3.77 -13.10
C PHE A 447 -1.08 -2.41 -13.40
N ARG A 448 -0.81 -1.43 -12.55
CA ARG A 448 -1.10 -0.03 -12.84
C ARG A 448 0.23 0.73 -12.85
N PRO A 449 0.59 1.41 -13.95
CA PRO A 449 1.82 2.20 -14.01
C PRO A 449 1.79 3.37 -13.03
N LEU A 450 2.95 3.90 -12.71
CA LEU A 450 3.08 5.21 -12.09
C LEU A 450 2.54 6.26 -13.06
N CYS A 451 1.77 7.18 -12.52
CA CYS A 451 1.15 8.26 -13.24
C CYS A 451 1.53 9.59 -12.61
N ASP A 452 1.20 10.62 -13.31
CA ASP A 452 1.19 11.97 -12.86
C ASP A 452 -0.26 12.42 -12.66
N PHE A 453 -0.57 13.15 -11.59
CA PHE A 453 -1.93 13.55 -11.21
C PHE A 453 -1.99 15.04 -10.91
N GLY A 454 -3.08 15.69 -11.30
CA GLY A 454 -3.37 17.00 -10.74
C GLY A 454 -3.80 16.90 -9.27
N ASP A 455 -3.33 17.83 -8.43
CA ASP A 455 -3.49 17.82 -6.98
C ASP A 455 -4.48 18.87 -6.43
N ALA A 456 -5.22 19.55 -7.30
CA ALA A 456 -6.30 20.45 -6.91
C ALA A 456 -7.27 19.79 -5.94
N PRO A 457 -8.03 20.58 -5.14
CA PRO A 457 -9.04 20.04 -4.24
C PRO A 457 -9.97 19.04 -4.89
N ALA A 458 -10.46 18.06 -4.10
CA ALA A 458 -11.22 16.91 -4.59
C ALA A 458 -12.47 17.27 -5.45
N SER A 459 -13.02 18.46 -5.31
CA SER A 459 -14.14 18.92 -6.13
C SER A 459 -13.80 19.04 -7.62
N TYR A 460 -12.54 19.29 -7.96
CA TYR A 460 -12.07 19.39 -9.35
C TYR A 460 -11.90 18.05 -10.05
N ASP A 461 -11.90 16.95 -9.30
CA ASP A 461 -11.90 15.57 -9.81
C ASP A 461 -12.96 14.75 -9.06
N PRO A 462 -14.24 15.00 -9.31
CA PRO A 462 -15.35 14.43 -8.52
C PRO A 462 -15.48 12.90 -8.68
N ASP A 463 -15.01 12.36 -9.80
CA ASP A 463 -14.93 10.91 -10.00
C ASP A 463 -13.51 10.40 -9.65
N PRO A 464 -13.35 9.66 -8.55
CA PRO A 464 -12.03 9.14 -8.14
C PRO A 464 -11.43 8.15 -9.13
N TRP A 465 -12.22 7.64 -10.08
CA TRP A 465 -11.74 6.73 -11.12
C TRP A 465 -11.47 7.42 -12.45
N SER A 466 -11.76 8.70 -12.55
CA SER A 466 -11.51 9.54 -13.73
C SER A 466 -10.90 10.89 -13.35
N PRO A 467 -9.87 10.94 -12.49
CA PRO A 467 -9.17 12.18 -12.20
C PRO A 467 -8.41 12.67 -13.42
N ALA A 468 -7.85 13.88 -13.36
CA ALA A 468 -6.80 14.27 -14.28
C ALA A 468 -5.58 13.39 -14.02
N VAL A 469 -5.22 12.53 -14.96
CA VAL A 469 -4.13 11.56 -14.80
C VAL A 469 -3.46 11.25 -16.12
N HIS A 470 -2.13 11.22 -16.10
CA HIS A 470 -1.28 10.92 -17.24
C HIS A 470 -0.33 9.77 -16.92
N GLU A 471 -0.08 8.87 -17.88
CA GLU A 471 1.12 8.06 -17.80
C GLU A 471 2.32 8.95 -18.19
N MET A 472 3.31 8.96 -17.34
CA MET A 472 4.47 9.81 -17.48
C MET A 472 5.23 9.56 -18.78
N ASP A 473 5.55 10.64 -19.49
CA ASP A 473 6.40 10.63 -20.69
C ASP A 473 7.59 11.60 -20.49
N THR A 474 8.77 11.06 -20.21
CA THR A 474 9.99 11.88 -20.00
C THR A 474 10.40 12.75 -21.20
N ALA A 475 9.81 12.52 -22.35
CA ALA A 475 10.00 13.35 -23.54
C ALA A 475 8.92 14.42 -23.70
N LEU A 476 7.91 14.46 -22.81
CA LEU A 476 6.79 15.38 -22.89
C LEU A 476 6.30 15.77 -21.49
N HIS A 477 6.73 16.91 -21.01
CA HIS A 477 6.39 17.38 -19.66
C HIS A 477 6.22 18.91 -19.60
N ILE A 478 5.57 19.37 -18.57
CA ILE A 478 5.41 20.78 -18.19
C ILE A 478 6.59 21.11 -17.27
N GLY A 479 7.15 22.31 -17.36
CA GLY A 479 8.30 22.67 -16.53
C GLY A 479 9.60 21.98 -16.87
N ALA A 480 10.51 21.94 -15.90
CA ALA A 480 11.84 21.36 -16.01
C ALA A 480 11.97 20.02 -15.27
N THR A 481 11.11 19.78 -14.31
CA THR A 481 11.06 18.58 -13.49
C THR A 481 9.74 17.86 -13.72
N TRP A 482 9.67 16.61 -13.31
CA TRP A 482 8.49 15.77 -13.31
C TRP A 482 8.64 14.75 -12.21
N ASP A 483 7.53 14.31 -11.64
CA ASP A 483 7.53 13.19 -10.73
C ASP A 483 6.45 12.17 -11.09
N ARG A 484 6.11 11.26 -10.20
CA ARG A 484 5.16 10.19 -10.47
C ARG A 484 4.64 9.58 -9.18
N GLU A 485 3.34 9.40 -9.15
CA GLU A 485 2.63 8.85 -8.01
C GLU A 485 1.86 7.58 -8.37
N TRP A 486 1.54 6.85 -7.31
CA TRP A 486 0.64 5.71 -7.39
C TRP A 486 -0.84 6.08 -7.24
N ASN A 487 -1.11 7.12 -6.50
CA ASN A 487 -2.45 7.57 -6.19
C ASN A 487 -2.51 9.08 -6.18
N LYS A 488 -3.62 9.59 -6.68
CA LYS A 488 -3.90 11.00 -6.59
C LYS A 488 -3.81 11.48 -5.13
N GLN A 489 -3.10 12.58 -4.94
CA GLN A 489 -3.12 13.37 -3.73
C GLN A 489 -4.00 14.61 -4.00
N THR A 490 -4.52 15.24 -2.97
CA THR A 490 -5.28 16.48 -3.09
C THR A 490 -4.89 17.45 -2.00
N SER A 491 -4.80 18.71 -2.32
CA SER A 491 -4.41 19.76 -1.40
C SER A 491 -5.33 20.97 -1.53
N ALA A 492 -5.67 21.58 -0.42
CA ALA A 492 -6.39 22.86 -0.43
C ALA A 492 -5.57 24.02 -1.04
N LEU A 493 -4.30 23.78 -1.34
CA LEU A 493 -3.37 24.80 -1.86
C LEU A 493 -2.75 24.36 -3.20
N ALA A 494 -3.09 23.18 -3.74
CA ALA A 494 -2.39 22.55 -4.84
C ALA A 494 -0.87 22.51 -4.57
N THR A 495 -0.45 21.73 -3.57
CA THR A 495 0.94 21.60 -3.13
C THR A 495 1.22 20.19 -2.60
N ALA A 496 0.38 19.24 -2.94
CA ALA A 496 0.51 17.86 -2.48
C ALA A 496 1.40 17.03 -3.40
N ASP A 497 1.65 17.47 -4.60
CA ASP A 497 2.31 16.79 -5.71
C ASP A 497 3.82 17.07 -5.79
N GLY A 498 4.45 17.38 -4.67
CA GLY A 498 5.90 17.45 -4.63
C GLY A 498 6.50 18.81 -5.03
N THR A 499 7.44 18.81 -5.97
CA THR A 499 8.22 19.98 -6.40
C THR A 499 8.24 20.16 -7.92
N ASP A 500 7.48 19.44 -8.64
CA ASP A 500 7.41 19.43 -10.11
C ASP A 500 6.40 20.40 -10.69
N GLU A 501 5.56 21.01 -9.87
CA GLU A 501 4.72 22.16 -10.20
C GLU A 501 5.57 23.39 -10.58
N ASP A 502 6.43 23.26 -11.60
CA ASP A 502 7.42 24.26 -11.97
C ASP A 502 7.22 24.88 -13.36
N GLY A 503 6.18 24.46 -14.07
CA GLY A 503 5.84 25.01 -15.38
C GLY A 503 5.42 26.47 -15.34
N VAL A 504 4.74 26.90 -14.28
CA VAL A 504 4.35 28.30 -14.06
C VAL A 504 5.21 28.91 -12.95
N ALA A 505 6.34 29.46 -13.29
CA ALA A 505 7.31 30.01 -12.34
C ALA A 505 6.72 31.09 -11.39
N THR A 506 5.68 31.78 -11.81
CA THR A 506 4.94 32.73 -10.98
C THR A 506 3.50 32.74 -11.46
N VAL A 507 2.60 32.29 -10.62
CA VAL A 507 1.15 32.31 -10.90
C VAL A 507 0.64 33.73 -10.79
N PRO A 508 0.14 34.36 -11.89
CA PRO A 508 -0.38 35.71 -11.83
C PRO A 508 -1.63 35.83 -10.95
N LEU A 509 -1.84 36.96 -10.32
CA LEU A 509 -3.08 37.23 -9.59
C LEU A 509 -4.25 37.34 -10.57
N LEU A 510 -5.43 36.94 -10.13
CA LEU A 510 -6.68 37.13 -10.84
C LEU A 510 -7.42 38.31 -10.23
N PRO A 511 -7.41 39.50 -10.87
CA PRO A 511 -8.13 40.66 -10.32
C PRO A 511 -9.65 40.46 -10.33
N PRO A 512 -10.37 40.77 -9.23
CA PRO A 512 -11.83 40.68 -9.22
C PRO A 512 -12.46 41.54 -10.33
N GLY A 513 -13.44 40.96 -11.05
CA GLY A 513 -14.11 41.65 -12.15
C GLY A 513 -13.25 41.87 -13.40
N THR A 514 -12.08 41.26 -13.49
CA THR A 514 -11.27 41.30 -14.72
C THR A 514 -12.00 40.66 -15.89
N SER A 515 -11.75 41.21 -17.09
CA SER A 515 -12.28 40.66 -18.37
C SER A 515 -11.27 39.74 -19.10
N SER A 516 -10.08 39.56 -18.52
CA SER A 516 -9.06 38.67 -19.11
C SER A 516 -8.06 38.20 -18.07
N TYR A 517 -7.45 37.03 -18.33
CA TYR A 517 -6.35 36.47 -17.55
C TYR A 517 -5.30 35.88 -18.49
N VAL A 518 -4.05 36.02 -18.13
CA VAL A 518 -2.94 35.45 -18.90
C VAL A 518 -1.91 34.88 -17.93
N ALA A 519 -1.52 33.63 -18.16
CA ALA A 519 -0.43 32.95 -17.47
C ALA A 519 0.65 32.52 -18.48
N ARG A 520 1.89 32.44 -18.04
CA ARG A 520 3.01 31.93 -18.85
C ARG A 520 3.40 30.58 -18.30
N VAL A 521 3.45 29.59 -19.17
CA VAL A 521 3.88 28.22 -18.85
C VAL A 521 5.10 27.82 -19.69
N SER A 522 6.01 27.07 -19.08
CA SER A 522 7.14 26.41 -19.75
C SER A 522 6.79 24.97 -20.02
N VAL A 523 7.04 24.46 -21.23
CA VAL A 523 6.74 23.08 -21.63
C VAL A 523 7.92 22.47 -22.37
N TYR A 524 8.14 21.20 -22.19
CA TYR A 524 9.14 20.42 -22.92
C TYR A 524 8.45 19.40 -23.83
N ASN A 525 8.88 19.32 -25.07
CA ASN A 525 8.40 18.32 -26.03
C ASN A 525 9.57 17.84 -26.91
N ASN A 526 10.07 16.65 -26.67
CA ASN A 526 11.09 15.99 -27.49
C ASN A 526 10.60 14.66 -28.08
N THR A 527 9.29 14.56 -28.37
CA THR A 527 8.64 13.31 -28.82
C THR A 527 8.80 13.01 -30.30
N GLY A 528 9.40 13.93 -31.09
CA GLY A 528 9.41 13.87 -32.53
C GLY A 528 8.09 14.28 -33.21
N SER A 529 7.07 14.62 -32.46
CA SER A 529 5.73 14.99 -32.93
C SER A 529 5.21 16.23 -32.21
N ALA A 530 4.20 16.88 -32.77
CA ALA A 530 3.55 17.99 -32.09
C ALA A 530 2.76 17.52 -30.87
N ALA A 531 2.66 18.36 -29.84
CA ALA A 531 1.85 18.14 -28.65
C ALA A 531 0.71 19.15 -28.54
N THR A 532 -0.31 18.82 -27.75
CA THR A 532 -1.47 19.66 -27.41
C THR A 532 -1.37 20.09 -25.96
N LEU A 533 -1.48 21.41 -25.73
CA LEU A 533 -1.52 22.03 -24.41
C LEU A 533 -2.87 22.71 -24.21
N ILE A 534 -3.57 22.39 -23.14
CA ILE A 534 -4.80 23.07 -22.73
C ILE A 534 -4.71 23.35 -21.23
N ALA A 535 -5.27 24.49 -20.82
CA ALA A 535 -5.38 24.84 -19.41
C ALA A 535 -6.80 25.32 -19.10
N TRP A 536 -7.24 25.10 -17.87
CA TRP A 536 -8.55 25.49 -17.35
C TRP A 536 -8.33 26.37 -16.12
N LEU A 537 -9.01 27.51 -16.09
CA LEU A 537 -9.05 28.40 -14.94
C LEU A 537 -10.48 28.46 -14.43
N ASP A 538 -10.72 27.96 -13.22
CA ASP A 538 -12.01 28.13 -12.56
C ASP A 538 -12.22 29.60 -12.18
N TYR A 539 -12.53 30.43 -13.18
CA TYR A 539 -12.73 31.86 -12.95
C TYR A 539 -14.11 32.18 -12.37
N ASN A 540 -15.05 31.21 -12.40
CA ASN A 540 -16.37 31.40 -11.82
C ASN A 540 -16.44 30.95 -10.35
N GLY A 541 -15.47 30.18 -9.86
CA GLY A 541 -15.35 29.74 -8.48
C GLY A 541 -16.34 28.65 -8.06
N ASN A 542 -16.82 27.84 -9.02
CA ASN A 542 -17.78 26.81 -8.74
C ASN A 542 -17.14 25.49 -8.25
N GLY A 543 -15.79 25.41 -8.24
CA GLY A 543 -15.03 24.27 -7.73
C GLY A 543 -14.89 23.11 -8.71
N VAL A 544 -15.12 23.33 -10.00
CA VAL A 544 -14.88 22.39 -11.10
C VAL A 544 -14.23 23.11 -12.28
N PHE A 545 -13.59 22.37 -13.18
CA PHE A 545 -13.06 22.94 -14.43
C PHE A 545 -14.06 22.70 -15.57
N ASP A 546 -14.85 23.70 -15.88
CA ASP A 546 -15.84 23.63 -16.95
C ASP A 546 -15.21 23.72 -18.34
N THR A 547 -15.86 23.13 -19.36
CA THR A 547 -15.40 23.22 -20.76
C THR A 547 -15.23 24.67 -21.24
N GLY A 548 -16.06 25.58 -20.75
CA GLY A 548 -16.00 27.00 -21.07
C GLY A 548 -14.86 27.76 -20.39
N GLU A 549 -14.19 27.14 -19.44
CA GLU A 549 -13.07 27.70 -18.69
C GLU A 549 -11.70 27.34 -19.27
N ALA A 550 -11.70 26.55 -20.34
CA ALA A 550 -10.47 26.28 -21.07
C ALA A 550 -9.90 27.56 -21.68
N CYS A 551 -8.56 27.67 -21.67
CA CYS A 551 -7.86 28.78 -22.31
C CYS A 551 -8.11 28.79 -23.83
N GLN A 552 -7.90 29.95 -24.43
CA GLN A 552 -7.87 30.04 -25.89
C GLN A 552 -6.78 29.10 -26.46
N ALA A 553 -7.05 28.51 -27.60
CA ALA A 553 -6.15 27.53 -28.22
C ALA A 553 -4.69 28.07 -28.34
N VAL A 554 -3.76 27.37 -27.73
CA VAL A 554 -2.33 27.76 -27.69
C VAL A 554 -1.63 27.45 -29.00
N GLY A 555 -2.25 26.63 -29.86
CA GLY A 555 -1.62 26.03 -31.04
C GLY A 555 -0.77 24.81 -30.70
N ALA A 556 -0.29 24.13 -31.74
CA ALA A 556 0.51 22.95 -31.58
C ALA A 556 1.89 23.26 -30.95
N ILE A 557 2.29 22.46 -29.96
CA ILE A 557 3.61 22.53 -29.34
C ILE A 557 4.61 21.73 -30.20
N ALA A 558 5.51 22.41 -30.88
CA ALA A 558 6.49 21.73 -31.74
C ALA A 558 7.45 20.86 -30.91
N SER A 559 7.92 19.74 -31.50
CA SER A 559 8.97 18.94 -30.89
C SER A 559 10.33 19.63 -31.00
N MET A 560 11.00 19.87 -29.86
CA MET A 560 12.36 20.36 -29.76
C MET A 560 12.99 20.01 -28.40
N PRO A 561 14.32 19.77 -28.35
CA PRO A 561 15.00 19.37 -27.12
C PRO A 561 15.33 20.56 -26.19
N SER A 562 14.34 21.42 -25.94
CA SER A 562 14.47 22.59 -25.05
C SER A 562 13.11 23.06 -24.58
N LEU A 563 13.06 23.69 -23.41
CA LEU A 563 11.86 24.31 -22.87
C LEU A 563 11.33 25.42 -23.79
N GLN A 564 10.02 25.42 -23.98
CA GLN A 564 9.29 26.39 -24.76
C GLN A 564 8.34 27.16 -23.84
N ASN A 565 8.35 28.48 -23.93
CA ASN A 565 7.42 29.32 -23.21
C ASN A 565 6.14 29.54 -24.02
N LYS A 566 5.00 29.31 -23.43
CA LYS A 566 3.67 29.52 -24.01
C LYS A 566 2.86 30.46 -23.14
N PHE A 567 1.93 31.15 -23.77
CA PHE A 567 0.96 31.99 -23.06
C PHE A 567 -0.42 31.34 -23.08
N LEU A 568 -0.94 31.14 -21.91
CA LEU A 568 -2.31 30.67 -21.67
C LEU A 568 -3.17 31.93 -21.54
N ASN A 569 -4.19 32.06 -22.37
CA ASN A 569 -4.98 33.28 -22.47
C ASN A 569 -6.48 33.01 -22.32
N TRP A 570 -7.13 33.76 -21.45
CA TRP A 570 -8.58 33.73 -21.20
C TRP A 570 -9.17 35.11 -21.46
N PRO A 571 -9.53 35.45 -22.71
CA PRO A 571 -10.21 36.68 -23.03
C PRO A 571 -11.71 36.59 -22.75
N GLY A 572 -12.32 37.71 -22.35
CA GLY A 572 -13.77 37.81 -22.19
C GLY A 572 -14.32 37.06 -20.97
N ILE A 573 -13.52 36.79 -19.96
CA ILE A 573 -13.98 36.19 -18.70
C ILE A 573 -14.69 37.23 -17.84
N THR A 574 -15.54 36.74 -16.94
CA THR A 574 -16.16 37.57 -15.88
C THR A 574 -16.10 36.78 -14.59
N THR A 575 -15.26 37.19 -13.66
CA THR A 575 -15.12 36.49 -12.38
C THR A 575 -16.01 37.12 -11.31
N PRO A 576 -16.90 36.34 -10.64
CA PRO A 576 -17.62 36.77 -9.46
C PRO A 576 -16.80 36.66 -8.19
N LEU A 577 -15.58 36.14 -8.28
CA LEU A 577 -14.72 35.89 -7.13
C LEU A 577 -14.35 37.20 -6.42
N LEU A 578 -14.41 37.13 -5.10
CA LEU A 578 -14.14 38.29 -4.26
C LEU A 578 -12.64 38.41 -3.97
N ASN A 579 -12.22 39.66 -3.75
CA ASN A 579 -10.88 39.95 -3.33
C ASN A 579 -10.51 39.18 -2.04
N GLY A 580 -9.32 38.59 -1.99
CA GLY A 580 -8.85 37.74 -0.89
C GLY A 580 -9.28 36.27 -0.97
N SER A 581 -10.10 35.89 -1.97
CA SER A 581 -10.39 34.49 -2.26
C SER A 581 -9.29 33.85 -3.11
N SER A 582 -9.45 32.59 -3.43
CA SER A 582 -8.57 31.86 -4.36
C SER A 582 -9.37 30.88 -5.20
N THR A 583 -8.85 30.59 -6.37
CA THR A 583 -9.32 29.56 -7.27
C THR A 583 -8.15 28.72 -7.77
N PHE A 584 -8.38 27.88 -8.78
CA PHE A 584 -7.37 26.96 -9.30
C PHE A 584 -7.22 27.06 -10.81
N LEU A 585 -6.01 26.75 -11.26
CA LEU A 585 -5.59 26.63 -12.65
C LEU A 585 -5.05 25.23 -12.85
N ARG A 586 -5.60 24.47 -13.79
CA ARG A 586 -5.07 23.19 -14.24
C ARG A 586 -4.46 23.34 -15.62
N ILE A 587 -3.32 22.72 -15.84
CA ILE A 587 -2.63 22.68 -17.13
C ILE A 587 -2.41 21.22 -17.50
N ARG A 588 -2.74 20.83 -18.75
CA ARG A 588 -2.51 19.48 -19.24
C ARG A 588 -1.81 19.51 -20.57
N LEU A 589 -0.81 18.65 -20.73
CA LEU A 589 0.01 18.49 -21.94
C LEU A 589 -0.03 17.05 -22.39
N VAL A 590 -0.40 16.80 -23.66
CA VAL A 590 -0.44 15.45 -24.26
C VAL A 590 0.15 15.46 -25.66
N ARG A 591 0.52 14.30 -26.20
CA ARG A 591 0.84 14.15 -27.62
C ARG A 591 -0.37 14.56 -28.46
N GLY A 592 -0.13 15.27 -29.57
CA GLY A 592 -1.22 15.79 -30.41
C GLY A 592 -2.17 14.71 -30.95
N ALA A 593 -1.66 13.48 -31.14
CA ALA A 593 -2.48 12.34 -31.56
C ALA A 593 -3.45 11.82 -30.48
N SER A 594 -3.28 12.22 -29.21
CA SER A 594 -4.15 11.78 -28.10
C SER A 594 -5.54 12.44 -28.12
N GLY A 595 -5.77 13.47 -28.94
CA GLY A 595 -7.10 14.05 -29.18
C GLY A 595 -7.70 14.81 -28.00
N MET A 596 -6.89 15.37 -27.10
CA MET A 596 -7.37 16.19 -25.97
C MET A 596 -8.12 17.43 -26.46
N THR A 597 -9.27 17.72 -25.82
CA THR A 597 -10.14 18.86 -26.12
C THR A 597 -10.46 19.62 -24.82
N ASN A 598 -11.14 20.74 -24.93
CA ASN A 598 -11.57 21.55 -23.78
C ASN A 598 -12.51 20.82 -22.81
N ALA A 599 -13.09 19.68 -23.21
CA ALA A 599 -13.93 18.85 -22.35
C ALA A 599 -13.10 17.88 -21.46
N ASN A 600 -11.80 17.84 -21.62
CA ASN A 600 -10.94 16.87 -20.97
C ASN A 600 -10.13 17.48 -19.82
N SER A 601 -10.77 18.26 -18.95
CA SER A 601 -10.15 18.76 -17.71
C SER A 601 -9.80 17.62 -16.74
N THR A 602 -10.49 16.48 -16.84
CA THR A 602 -10.25 15.23 -16.12
C THR A 602 -10.04 14.08 -17.11
N GLY A 603 -9.82 12.87 -16.60
CA GLY A 603 -9.67 11.65 -17.39
C GLY A 603 -8.20 11.30 -17.68
N TYR A 604 -8.02 10.08 -18.18
CA TYR A 604 -6.72 9.46 -18.40
C TYR A 604 -6.15 9.74 -19.79
N TYR A 605 -4.84 9.93 -19.82
CA TYR A 605 -4.01 9.88 -21.04
C TYR A 605 -2.79 8.98 -20.82
N ASP A 606 -2.38 8.29 -21.89
CA ASP A 606 -1.24 7.36 -21.89
C ASP A 606 0.14 8.04 -22.04
N ASN A 607 0.17 9.35 -21.94
CA ASN A 607 1.37 10.19 -22.06
C ASN A 607 1.13 11.60 -21.51
N GLY A 608 2.24 12.35 -21.32
CA GLY A 608 2.19 13.76 -20.98
C GLY A 608 2.18 14.00 -19.47
N GLU A 609 1.62 15.13 -19.08
CA GLU A 609 1.65 15.63 -17.70
C GLU A 609 0.47 16.56 -17.40
N THR A 610 0.14 16.71 -16.12
CA THR A 610 -0.83 17.69 -15.60
C THR A 610 -0.24 18.40 -14.39
N GLU A 611 -0.44 19.72 -14.31
CA GLU A 611 -0.06 20.55 -13.17
C GLU A 611 -1.24 21.39 -12.69
N ASP A 612 -1.38 21.53 -11.39
CA ASP A 612 -2.42 22.32 -10.73
C ASP A 612 -1.83 23.46 -9.92
N TYR A 613 -2.40 24.64 -10.07
CA TYR A 613 -1.92 25.82 -9.38
C TYR A 613 -3.04 26.54 -8.64
N ARG A 614 -2.78 26.99 -7.44
CA ARG A 614 -3.66 27.91 -6.74
C ARG A 614 -3.48 29.32 -7.28
N VAL A 615 -4.57 29.94 -7.71
CA VAL A 615 -4.63 31.34 -8.19
C VAL A 615 -5.27 32.21 -7.13
N LEU A 616 -4.55 33.22 -6.67
CA LEU A 616 -5.08 34.18 -5.71
C LEU A 616 -5.89 35.26 -6.43
N VAL A 617 -7.05 35.59 -5.86
CA VAL A 617 -7.93 36.66 -6.36
C VAL A 617 -7.65 37.91 -5.58
N ASP A 618 -6.93 38.87 -6.19
CA ASP A 618 -6.59 40.12 -5.54
C ASP A 618 -6.43 41.27 -6.56
N ASN A 619 -6.85 42.48 -6.18
CA ASN A 619 -6.66 43.69 -6.97
C ASN A 619 -5.25 44.27 -6.87
N PHE A 620 -4.55 43.91 -5.83
CA PHE A 620 -3.24 44.47 -5.58
C PHE A 620 -2.25 43.31 -5.47
N PRO A 621 -1.26 43.23 -6.35
CA PRO A 621 -0.09 42.43 -6.01
C PRO A 621 0.37 42.92 -4.63
N LEU A 622 0.53 41.97 -3.69
CA LEU A 622 1.36 42.23 -2.52
C LEU A 622 2.67 42.76 -3.08
N LYS A 623 2.91 44.05 -3.00
CA LYS A 623 4.15 44.65 -3.52
C LYS A 623 5.31 44.35 -2.58
N ILE A 624 5.38 43.13 -2.07
CA ILE A 624 6.49 42.66 -1.31
C ILE A 624 6.85 41.25 -1.78
N ASP A 625 8.04 41.09 -2.28
CA ASP A 625 8.63 39.81 -2.56
C ASP A 625 9.43 39.37 -1.35
N LEU A 626 9.00 38.30 -0.69
CA LEU A 626 9.81 37.65 0.32
C LEU A 626 10.88 36.79 -0.39
N LEU A 627 12.08 37.34 -0.49
CA LEU A 627 13.19 36.73 -1.21
C LEU A 627 13.79 35.54 -0.44
N SER A 628 13.81 35.63 0.88
CA SER A 628 14.29 34.54 1.73
C SER A 628 13.72 34.63 3.14
N MET A 629 13.59 33.48 3.80
CA MET A 629 13.40 33.38 5.25
C MET A 629 14.18 32.16 5.72
N ASP A 630 14.96 32.33 6.79
CA ASP A 630 15.67 31.23 7.45
C ASP A 630 15.49 31.32 8.97
N ALA A 631 15.55 30.19 9.64
CA ALA A 631 15.47 30.07 11.08
C ALA A 631 16.43 29.01 11.58
N ARG A 632 17.32 29.32 12.51
CA ARG A 632 18.33 28.44 13.03
C ARG A 632 18.53 28.56 14.52
N ALA A 633 18.82 27.47 15.17
CA ALA A 633 19.23 27.47 16.58
C ALA A 633 20.60 28.13 16.76
N VAL A 634 20.73 28.97 17.79
CA VAL A 634 22.00 29.58 18.21
C VAL A 634 22.33 29.09 19.62
N ASN A 635 23.48 28.47 19.75
CA ASN A 635 23.98 27.93 21.03
C ASN A 635 22.94 27.07 21.78
N ASN A 636 22.03 26.46 21.04
CA ASN A 636 20.91 25.66 21.58
C ASN A 636 20.09 26.37 22.68
N SER A 637 20.05 27.69 22.68
CA SER A 637 19.40 28.49 23.71
C SER A 637 18.48 29.57 23.14
N SER A 638 18.66 29.96 21.90
CA SER A 638 17.83 30.92 21.17
C SER A 638 17.63 30.48 19.73
N VAL A 639 16.66 31.05 19.05
CA VAL A 639 16.45 30.87 17.59
C VAL A 639 16.63 32.22 16.90
N TYR A 640 17.58 32.26 15.98
CA TYR A 640 17.79 33.38 15.12
C TYR A 640 16.99 33.20 13.83
N VAL A 641 16.09 34.13 13.57
CA VAL A 641 15.30 34.16 12.35
C VAL A 641 15.71 35.40 11.54
N ASN A 642 15.97 35.20 10.26
CA ASN A 642 16.25 36.27 9.34
C ASN A 642 15.44 36.15 8.06
N TRP A 643 15.11 37.27 7.44
CA TRP A 643 14.42 37.27 6.15
C TRP A 643 14.85 38.47 5.33
N THR A 644 14.68 38.37 4.03
CA THR A 644 14.93 39.44 3.06
C THR A 644 13.72 39.64 2.18
N THR A 645 13.46 40.87 1.85
CA THR A 645 12.30 41.28 1.06
C THR A 645 12.73 42.28 -0.01
N SER A 646 11.90 42.40 -1.04
CA SER A 646 11.98 43.49 -2.02
C SER A 646 10.58 44.05 -2.28
N GLY A 647 10.51 45.30 -2.78
CA GLY A 647 9.23 45.88 -3.18
C GLY A 647 8.27 46.18 -2.03
N GLU A 648 8.71 46.80 -0.94
CA GLU A 648 7.90 47.12 0.24
C GLU A 648 6.98 48.32 0.07
N GLU A 649 6.35 48.49 -1.08
CA GLU A 649 5.37 49.58 -1.27
C GLU A 649 4.03 49.24 -0.58
N ASN A 650 3.52 50.17 0.22
CA ASN A 650 2.25 50.03 0.99
C ASN A 650 2.23 48.89 2.01
N PHE A 651 3.40 48.45 2.47
CA PHE A 651 3.54 47.38 3.44
C PHE A 651 3.69 47.96 4.87
N ASN A 652 3.09 47.28 5.86
CA ASN A 652 3.04 47.77 7.24
C ASN A 652 4.05 47.06 8.15
N SER A 653 3.97 45.74 8.27
CA SER A 653 4.79 44.99 9.22
C SER A 653 4.85 43.50 8.93
N PHE A 654 5.78 42.86 9.61
CA PHE A 654 5.93 41.40 9.65
C PHE A 654 5.62 40.91 11.07
N ASP A 655 4.65 40.06 11.23
CA ASP A 655 4.47 39.29 12.45
C ASP A 655 5.24 37.98 12.33
N LEU A 656 6.32 37.86 13.08
CA LEU A 656 6.97 36.58 13.24
C LEU A 656 6.14 35.68 14.16
N GLN A 657 5.72 34.55 13.67
CA GLN A 657 4.89 33.59 14.41
C GLN A 657 5.65 32.33 14.70
N ARG A 658 5.37 31.75 15.86
CA ARG A 658 5.95 30.46 16.33
C ARG A 658 4.84 29.48 16.68
N SER A 659 5.09 28.20 16.42
CA SER A 659 4.18 27.10 16.72
C SER A 659 4.95 25.89 17.27
N SER A 660 4.30 25.10 18.12
CA SER A 660 4.79 23.78 18.57
C SER A 660 4.35 22.65 17.67
N ASP A 661 3.24 22.78 16.96
CA ASP A 661 2.51 21.73 16.26
C ASP A 661 2.23 22.03 14.78
N ASN A 662 2.71 23.19 14.29
CA ASN A 662 2.43 23.72 12.94
C ASN A 662 0.93 24.03 12.68
N LEU A 663 0.10 24.02 13.72
CA LEU A 663 -1.35 24.28 13.63
C LEU A 663 -1.72 25.55 14.40
N GLN A 664 -1.31 25.65 15.67
CA GLN A 664 -1.57 26.80 16.52
C GLN A 664 -0.36 27.75 16.53
N TRP A 665 -0.57 29.01 16.20
CA TRP A 665 0.48 30.01 16.00
C TRP A 665 0.36 31.16 16.98
N ILE A 666 1.48 31.57 17.58
CA ILE A 666 1.59 32.74 18.42
C ILE A 666 2.55 33.74 17.78
N THR A 667 2.22 35.02 17.75
CA THR A 667 3.14 36.07 17.33
C THR A 667 4.18 36.32 18.42
N VAL A 668 5.46 36.17 18.06
CA VAL A 668 6.61 36.39 18.95
C VAL A 668 7.29 37.73 18.71
N SER A 669 7.09 38.34 17.56
CA SER A 669 7.60 39.68 17.22
C SER A 669 6.73 40.33 16.16
N ASN A 670 6.60 41.62 16.23
CA ASN A 670 6.12 42.47 15.15
C ASN A 670 7.28 43.38 14.72
N THR A 671 7.58 43.43 13.42
CA THR A 671 8.68 44.23 12.85
C THR A 671 8.11 45.14 11.77
N LEU A 672 8.28 46.45 11.90
CA LEU A 672 7.84 47.38 10.86
C LEU A 672 8.68 47.23 9.59
N ALA A 673 8.05 47.41 8.46
CA ALA A 673 8.74 47.49 7.17
C ALA A 673 9.65 48.71 7.10
N LYS A 674 10.85 48.53 6.51
CA LYS A 674 11.86 49.62 6.42
C LYS A 674 11.61 50.58 5.28
N GLY A 675 10.94 50.13 4.24
CA GLY A 675 10.81 50.83 2.99
C GLY A 675 9.37 51.26 2.72
N ASN A 676 9.11 52.56 2.79
CA ASN A 676 7.92 53.15 2.20
C ASN A 676 8.30 53.62 0.78
N GLY A 677 7.99 52.78 -0.23
CA GLY A 677 8.11 53.20 -1.63
C GLY A 677 9.50 53.06 -2.27
N GLN A 678 10.44 52.34 -1.69
CA GLN A 678 11.77 52.11 -2.29
C GLN A 678 11.91 50.69 -2.90
N SER A 679 12.31 50.67 -4.15
CA SER A 679 12.72 49.45 -4.85
C SER A 679 14.13 49.04 -4.38
N GLY A 680 14.21 48.25 -3.30
CA GLY A 680 15.47 47.76 -2.76
C GLY A 680 15.29 46.47 -1.96
N ILE A 681 16.39 45.75 -1.76
CA ILE A 681 16.39 44.57 -0.89
C ILE A 681 16.56 45.01 0.55
N ASN A 682 15.61 44.65 1.41
CA ASN A 682 15.65 44.89 2.84
C ASN A 682 15.90 43.61 3.60
N GLY A 683 16.81 43.68 4.57
CA GLY A 683 17.12 42.53 5.45
C GLY A 683 16.62 42.81 6.86
N TYR A 684 16.06 41.75 7.46
CA TYR A 684 15.49 41.75 8.81
C TYR A 684 15.99 40.57 9.60
N SER A 685 15.97 40.69 10.90
CA SER A 685 16.30 39.61 11.79
C SER A 685 15.62 39.75 13.15
N TYR A 686 15.40 38.63 13.79
CA TYR A 686 14.89 38.56 15.15
C TYR A 686 15.55 37.40 15.91
N SER A 687 15.85 37.62 17.19
CA SER A 687 16.30 36.56 18.10
C SER A 687 15.18 36.18 19.06
N ASP A 688 14.70 34.98 18.93
CA ASP A 688 13.79 34.39 19.92
C ASP A 688 14.63 33.79 21.06
N ASP A 689 14.76 34.58 22.14
CA ASP A 689 15.56 34.20 23.32
C ASP A 689 14.82 33.26 24.28
N ARG A 690 13.55 32.93 23.97
CA ARG A 690 12.72 32.00 24.72
C ARG A 690 12.04 30.98 23.77
N PRO A 691 12.82 30.25 22.96
CA PRO A 691 12.28 29.30 22.02
C PRO A 691 11.58 28.15 22.76
N LEU A 692 10.71 27.46 22.05
CA LEU A 692 10.12 26.23 22.59
C LEU A 692 11.17 25.13 22.67
N GLN A 693 11.03 24.26 23.65
CA GLN A 693 11.81 23.05 23.75
C GLN A 693 11.39 22.05 22.68
N GLY A 694 12.33 21.29 22.12
CA GLY A 694 12.05 20.35 21.04
C GLY A 694 11.89 21.08 19.71
N LYS A 695 11.11 20.48 18.83
CA LYS A 695 10.84 20.99 17.51
C LYS A 695 9.84 22.14 17.58
N SER A 696 10.16 23.22 16.96
CA SER A 696 9.26 24.37 16.78
C SER A 696 9.26 24.84 15.32
N TYR A 697 8.23 25.55 14.97
CA TYR A 697 8.00 26.05 13.64
C TYR A 697 7.90 27.58 13.67
N TYR A 698 8.43 28.22 12.65
CA TYR A 698 8.42 29.67 12.50
C TYR A 698 7.89 30.04 11.11
N ARG A 699 7.04 31.05 11.05
CA ARG A 699 6.59 31.68 9.80
C ARG A 699 6.45 33.16 9.98
N LEU A 700 6.44 33.87 8.89
CA LEU A 700 6.06 35.29 8.86
C LEU A 700 4.60 35.42 8.43
N LYS A 701 3.87 36.28 9.08
CA LYS A 701 2.64 36.87 8.59
C LYS A 701 2.98 38.29 8.10
N LEU A 702 2.89 38.49 6.81
CA LEU A 702 3.19 39.73 6.13
C LEU A 702 1.91 40.58 6.10
N LEU A 703 1.91 41.74 6.75
CA LEU A 703 0.73 42.60 6.88
C LEU A 703 0.86 43.81 5.97
N ASN A 704 -0.13 44.02 5.14
CA ASN A 704 -0.29 45.24 4.32
C ASN A 704 -0.88 46.39 5.10
N GLY A 705 -0.70 47.60 4.58
CA GLY A 705 -1.28 48.81 5.15
C GLY A 705 -2.81 48.82 5.14
N ASP A 706 -3.45 48.01 4.31
CA ASP A 706 -4.92 47.84 4.25
C ASP A 706 -5.45 46.73 5.21
N GLY A 707 -4.55 46.11 6.02
CA GLY A 707 -4.91 45.08 7.00
C GLY A 707 -4.95 43.68 6.45
N LYS A 708 -4.73 43.44 5.16
CA LYS A 708 -4.60 42.12 4.59
C LYS A 708 -3.23 41.53 4.90
N PHE A 709 -3.13 40.24 4.81
CA PHE A 709 -1.88 39.54 5.11
C PHE A 709 -1.68 38.28 4.27
N GLU A 710 -0.42 37.87 4.19
CA GLU A 710 0.04 36.62 3.60
C GLU A 710 0.96 35.90 4.58
N TYR A 711 1.11 34.58 4.44
CA TYR A 711 2.07 33.81 5.21
C TYR A 711 3.26 33.39 4.35
N SER A 712 4.45 33.43 4.94
CA SER A 712 5.64 32.81 4.37
C SER A 712 5.58 31.30 4.45
N GLY A 713 6.47 30.61 3.73
CA GLY A 713 6.81 29.25 3.98
C GLY A 713 7.27 29.03 5.44
N VAL A 714 6.97 27.85 5.99
CA VAL A 714 7.30 27.48 7.37
C VAL A 714 8.75 27.01 7.45
N ARG A 715 9.46 27.40 8.52
CA ARG A 715 10.80 26.88 8.89
C ARG A 715 10.72 26.14 10.21
N SER A 716 11.34 24.97 10.29
CA SER A 716 11.39 24.20 11.54
C SER A 716 12.78 24.27 12.18
N VAL A 717 12.80 24.41 13.49
CA VAL A 717 14.03 24.47 14.30
C VAL A 717 13.86 23.55 15.49
N THR A 718 14.94 22.90 15.90
CA THR A 718 14.93 22.04 17.09
C THR A 718 15.89 22.58 18.14
N ILE A 719 15.40 22.86 19.33
CA ILE A 719 16.17 23.18 20.53
C ILE A 719 16.26 21.91 21.38
N LYS A 720 17.43 21.36 21.47
CA LYS A 720 17.66 20.16 22.27
C LYS A 720 17.52 20.48 23.75
N ALA A 721 16.89 19.60 24.49
CA ALA A 721 16.74 19.73 25.95
C ALA A 721 18.12 19.75 26.64
N ILE A 722 19.04 18.96 26.11
CA ILE A 722 20.42 18.88 26.61
C ILE A 722 21.39 18.93 25.44
N ASP A 723 22.51 19.64 25.64
CA ASP A 723 23.59 19.73 24.68
C ASP A 723 24.96 19.73 25.41
N ASN A 724 26.05 19.60 24.63
CA ASN A 724 27.43 19.68 25.12
C ASN A 724 27.71 18.75 26.33
N ILE A 725 27.47 17.47 26.16
CA ILE A 725 27.70 16.47 27.21
C ILE A 725 29.19 16.16 27.31
N LEU A 726 29.76 16.42 28.47
CA LEU A 726 31.13 16.08 28.79
C LEU A 726 31.20 15.19 30.05
N LEU A 727 31.94 14.14 29.96
CA LEU A 727 32.15 13.18 31.06
C LEU A 727 33.58 13.33 31.61
N LEU A 728 33.74 13.70 32.88
CA LEU A 728 35.03 13.88 33.50
C LEU A 728 35.08 13.25 34.90
N PRO A 729 36.07 12.43 35.20
CA PRO A 729 37.03 11.82 34.27
C PRO A 729 36.39 10.74 33.41
N ASN A 730 36.93 10.54 32.20
CA ASN A 730 36.58 9.40 31.35
C ASN A 730 37.89 8.88 30.70
N PRO A 731 38.47 7.78 31.12
CA PRO A 731 37.92 6.75 32.02
C PRO A 731 37.64 7.21 33.45
N ALA A 732 36.55 6.69 34.01
CA ALA A 732 36.15 6.94 35.41
C ALA A 732 36.46 5.74 36.31
N LYS A 733 36.77 6.02 37.57
CA LYS A 733 37.09 4.98 38.55
C LYS A 733 35.89 4.69 39.47
N ASP A 734 35.56 5.61 40.33
CA ASP A 734 34.53 5.52 41.38
C ASP A 734 33.39 6.57 41.20
N LYS A 735 33.64 7.51 40.34
CA LYS A 735 32.70 8.61 40.06
C LYS A 735 32.95 9.21 38.68
N VAL A 736 31.95 9.83 38.12
CA VAL A 736 32.06 10.67 36.94
C VAL A 736 31.17 11.90 37.11
N THR A 737 31.67 13.05 36.73
CA THR A 737 30.88 14.26 36.64
C THR A 737 30.36 14.38 35.20
N VAL A 738 29.06 14.43 35.04
CA VAL A 738 28.37 14.71 33.76
C VAL A 738 28.13 16.20 33.69
N SER A 739 28.92 16.90 32.88
CA SER A 739 28.68 18.30 32.57
C SER A 739 27.77 18.38 31.35
N ILE A 740 26.67 19.12 31.46
CA ILE A 740 25.68 19.29 30.39
C ILE A 740 25.27 20.75 30.34
N SER A 741 24.92 21.21 29.14
CA SER A 741 24.23 22.45 28.97
C SER A 741 22.71 22.18 28.80
N SER A 742 21.88 22.76 29.67
CA SER A 742 20.43 22.63 29.57
C SER A 742 19.81 23.93 29.07
N SER A 743 18.88 23.80 28.17
CA SER A 743 18.16 24.94 27.59
C SER A 743 17.08 25.50 28.52
N ALA A 744 16.67 24.75 29.54
CA ALA A 744 15.63 25.15 30.53
C ALA A 744 15.89 24.53 31.92
N ASN A 745 15.11 25.01 32.92
CA ASN A 745 15.02 24.33 34.21
C ASN A 745 14.18 23.06 34.03
N THR A 746 14.78 21.89 34.33
CA THR A 746 14.11 20.59 34.10
C THR A 746 14.73 19.51 35.01
N THR A 747 14.24 18.28 34.88
CA THR A 747 14.84 17.12 35.54
C THR A 747 15.40 16.17 34.47
N VAL A 748 16.67 15.84 34.59
CA VAL A 748 17.32 14.87 33.74
C VAL A 748 17.23 13.49 34.37
N LYS A 749 16.70 12.52 33.66
CA LYS A 749 16.74 11.11 34.06
C LYS A 749 18.01 10.48 33.47
N ILE A 750 18.93 10.09 34.34
CA ILE A 750 20.21 9.54 33.94
C ILE A 750 20.23 8.04 34.17
N SER A 751 20.53 7.28 33.16
CA SER A 751 20.72 5.82 33.26
C SER A 751 22.08 5.44 32.75
N LEU A 752 22.78 4.56 33.49
CA LEU A 752 23.98 3.89 33.02
C LEU A 752 23.59 2.50 32.53
N LEU A 753 23.92 2.19 31.27
CA LEU A 753 23.63 0.91 30.64
C LEU A 753 24.93 0.18 30.36
N ASP A 754 24.96 -1.13 30.54
CA ASP A 754 26.05 -1.97 30.04
C ASP A 754 25.90 -2.22 28.51
N MET A 755 26.84 -2.90 27.91
CA MET A 755 26.85 -3.17 26.46
C MET A 755 25.76 -4.14 26.02
N SER A 756 25.05 -4.79 26.94
CA SER A 756 23.83 -5.57 26.64
C SER A 756 22.54 -4.72 26.67
N GLY A 757 22.66 -3.44 27.04
CA GLY A 757 21.53 -2.54 27.22
C GLY A 757 20.85 -2.63 28.58
N LYS A 758 21.41 -3.44 29.52
CA LYS A 758 20.88 -3.58 30.87
C LYS A 758 21.22 -2.34 31.70
N LYS A 759 20.22 -1.77 32.36
CA LYS A 759 20.38 -0.63 33.26
C LYS A 759 21.07 -1.06 34.56
N VAL A 760 22.27 -0.53 34.80
CA VAL A 760 23.10 -0.85 35.97
C VAL A 760 23.05 0.24 37.05
N PHE A 761 22.69 1.46 36.67
CA PHE A 761 22.50 2.59 37.58
C PHE A 761 21.43 3.55 37.02
N TYR A 762 20.75 4.27 37.95
CA TYR A 762 19.73 5.25 37.60
C TYR A 762 19.68 6.38 38.64
N GLN A 763 19.55 7.62 38.13
CA GLN A 763 19.46 8.82 38.98
C GLN A 763 18.58 9.87 38.26
N ASN A 764 17.75 10.58 39.03
CA ASN A 764 17.10 11.81 38.58
C ASN A 764 17.84 13.01 39.13
N SER A 765 18.14 13.97 38.30
CA SER A 765 18.87 15.18 38.71
C SER A 765 18.17 16.44 38.21
N PRO A 766 17.75 17.35 39.08
CA PRO A 766 17.27 18.65 38.66
C PRO A 766 18.41 19.46 38.07
N VAL A 767 18.16 20.13 36.99
CA VAL A 767 19.12 21.01 36.29
C VAL A 767 18.46 22.36 36.03
N LYS A 768 19.30 23.39 36.03
CA LYS A 768 18.89 24.77 35.68
C LYS A 768 19.27 25.08 34.23
N LYS A 769 18.66 26.08 33.65
CA LYS A 769 19.08 26.62 32.35
C LYS A 769 20.57 27.05 32.44
N GLY A 770 21.33 26.62 31.42
CA GLY A 770 22.80 26.81 31.38
C GLY A 770 23.58 25.56 31.69
N VAL A 771 24.87 25.75 32.07
CA VAL A 771 25.77 24.66 32.36
C VAL A 771 25.50 24.06 33.75
N ASN A 772 25.39 22.75 33.80
CA ASN A 772 25.16 21.98 35.02
C ASN A 772 26.22 20.91 35.14
N SER A 773 26.63 20.62 36.38
CA SER A 773 27.55 19.52 36.69
C SER A 773 26.82 18.53 37.59
N ILE A 774 26.60 17.34 37.12
CA ILE A 774 25.87 16.28 37.82
C ILE A 774 26.88 15.22 38.24
N TYR A 775 26.90 14.93 39.50
CA TYR A 775 27.76 13.92 40.07
C TYR A 775 27.10 12.55 40.05
N LEU A 776 27.75 11.59 39.38
CA LEU A 776 27.30 10.20 39.31
C LEU A 776 28.32 9.30 40.01
N PRO A 777 27.94 8.65 41.12
CA PRO A 777 28.79 7.60 41.71
C PRO A 777 28.71 6.37 40.78
N ILE A 778 29.85 5.72 40.61
CA ILE A 778 29.92 4.43 39.93
C ILE A 778 29.85 3.34 41.00
N PRO A 779 28.74 2.59 41.07
CA PRO A 779 28.57 1.55 42.09
C PRO A 779 29.74 0.53 42.09
N GLU A 780 30.12 0.03 43.23
CA GLU A 780 31.21 -0.95 43.39
C GLU A 780 30.98 -2.23 42.57
N ARG A 781 29.72 -2.61 42.39
CA ARG A 781 29.29 -3.77 41.55
C ARG A 781 29.54 -3.64 40.05
N ILE A 782 29.88 -2.43 39.59
CA ILE A 782 30.16 -2.18 38.17
C ILE A 782 31.62 -2.45 37.93
N GLY A 783 31.97 -3.37 37.05
CA GLY A 783 33.33 -3.73 36.67
C GLY A 783 33.95 -2.79 35.65
N ASP A 784 35.21 -3.04 35.31
CA ASP A 784 35.89 -2.37 34.22
C ASP A 784 35.19 -2.69 32.92
N GLY A 785 34.97 -1.67 32.08
CA GLY A 785 34.29 -1.86 30.82
C GLY A 785 33.76 -0.57 30.18
N ILE A 786 33.06 -0.77 29.06
CA ILE A 786 32.37 0.30 28.35
C ILE A 786 30.91 0.30 28.76
N TYR A 787 30.42 1.46 29.07
CA TYR A 787 29.02 1.72 29.43
C TYR A 787 28.48 2.88 28.63
N ILE A 788 27.16 2.94 28.49
CA ILE A 788 26.45 4.03 27.83
C ILE A 788 25.69 4.81 28.91
N ILE A 789 25.95 6.09 29.00
CA ILE A 789 25.09 7.02 29.75
C ILE A 789 23.94 7.46 28.83
N HIS A 790 22.73 7.21 29.28
CA HIS A 790 21.51 7.74 28.72
C HIS A 790 20.99 8.91 29.53
N LEU A 791 20.83 10.04 28.90
CA LEU A 791 20.23 11.24 29.49
C LEU A 791 18.87 11.43 28.84
N ASN A 792 17.82 11.30 29.60
CA ASN A 792 16.44 11.48 29.08
C ASN A 792 15.80 12.72 29.73
N VAL A 793 15.29 13.61 28.89
CA VAL A 793 14.49 14.77 29.30
C VAL A 793 13.30 14.85 28.39
N ASN A 794 12.10 14.76 28.94
CA ASN A 794 10.83 14.85 28.20
C ASN A 794 10.81 13.88 26.97
N ASP A 795 11.29 12.64 27.21
CA ASP A 795 11.42 11.57 26.21
C ASP A 795 12.47 11.80 25.10
N GLU A 796 13.17 12.92 25.11
CA GLU A 796 14.37 13.10 24.29
C GLU A 796 15.55 12.39 24.95
N ILE A 797 16.14 11.44 24.25
CA ILE A 797 17.29 10.65 24.73
C ILE A 797 18.56 11.09 24.04
N THR A 798 19.55 11.46 24.84
CA THR A 798 20.92 11.66 24.37
C THR A 798 21.85 10.68 25.05
N THR A 799 22.83 10.15 24.32
CA THR A 799 23.73 9.11 24.80
C THR A 799 25.19 9.54 24.75
N GLN A 800 25.99 9.06 25.71
CA GLN A 800 27.41 9.26 25.73
C GLN A 800 28.15 8.00 26.23
N LYS A 801 29.29 7.70 25.62
CA LYS A 801 30.14 6.57 26.03
C LYS A 801 30.92 6.91 27.29
N LEU A 802 30.84 6.04 28.30
CA LEU A 802 31.66 6.08 29.50
C LEU A 802 32.55 4.84 29.56
N VAL A 803 33.82 5.05 29.78
CA VAL A 803 34.77 3.97 30.13
C VAL A 803 34.94 3.94 31.64
N VAL A 804 34.70 2.80 32.25
CA VAL A 804 34.99 2.57 33.68
C VAL A 804 36.26 1.77 33.81
N ARG A 805 37.16 2.24 34.67
CA ARG A 805 38.42 1.59 34.94
C ARG A 805 38.76 1.77 36.43
N LYS A 806 38.63 0.69 37.22
CA LYS A 806 38.76 0.70 38.69
C LYS A 806 40.17 0.37 39.14
N SER A 807 40.96 -0.32 38.32
CA SER A 807 42.36 -0.68 38.54
C SER A 807 43.31 0.41 38.06
#